data_c65133164ea028afc53e1cfa2936924a
#
_entry.id   c65133164ea028afc53e1cfa2936924a
#
_cell.length_a   1.000
_cell.length_b   1.000
_cell.length_c   1.000
_cell.angle_alpha   90.00
_cell.angle_beta   90.00
_cell.angle_gamma   90.00
#
_symmetry.space_group_name_H-M   'P 1'
#
loop_
_entity.id
_entity.type
_entity.pdbx_description
1 polymer ?
#
loop_
_entity_poly.entity_id
_entity_poly.type
_entity_poly.pdbx_seq_one_letter_code
_entity_poly.pdbx_strand_id
1 'polypeptide(L)'
;MKSLKKWIIGLLILAALIAGLILFYYFRHYNFYRGYQSFFQTRTAPEDTDFKALRDPDPAVEGFSLVAESDSLKLYLDEKTTNLAVYDKRSGAVTYAYPKDTDADGLANPTNKNTMKSCLSIYYMNSSNNQVTEPYKSYQYAVAKNQFTFRSLENGVRIHFELGDFESKTGIVPLYLSNARFEELHEQITAADASQGKTFANYYHENAEKGYYELASSGPSVVRKVMKALETVGYTQEDYYADLESSGAEGAVPVSFEATMDVILEDDALVIDVPTSELKEYGGAQIYQVALMNYFGAAGLEEEGYLVVPNGSGSLIRFNNGKEYTQSYMQSVYGIDQLSSGNLTQTEYQQPVRMPVFGIVSEDRGILGVIEEGDTLAAVNACVSKKVSSYNYVYPSFTLRTYETLSMNGGSMTVISPEMVQADLRIRYIFAEKQEDGYSYSDLAGCYRDYLIDKGDLTPLGEAEQKAVTEQDIPLYLDILGGVKETEFFLGAQYLSVNPMTTYKEAGEILDELEQGGVDRVVVNYQGWFNGGYYHNAPDNINLVGKLGSQKELEALSDRLEASGGALYTDVAFQKQSRIAKGYLGSVESSKYYGSGHVAMEGRVNPTTFRFTATMGYKEILNYLVSPKFLNRYTESFAQKMQKIDVTGISLRDLTDELHSDGKRTEMISREQALDIVEAQLGVLDESGKQLMGSGGNAYSWRYLEDIINAPTEYSDFFMVDEGIPFYEMVIHGSINYSGLALNSGDNYSRKKAILECVEEGSYPHFVFTYKEATEMKYTGLNDHYSTWYENWMEDATEVWTEVNSALKYVTDAYMVNRTEPADGVIRVTYSNGVVIYINYNGEPASVDGLSLEAESYLVLTAGK
;
A
#
# COMPACT_ATOMS: atom_id res chain seq x y z
N MET A 1 -56.48 -24.79 34.81
CA MET A 1 -56.40 -24.84 33.34
C MET A 1 -56.40 -23.47 32.64
N LYS A 2 -57.25 -22.49 32.95
CA LYS A 2 -57.23 -21.16 32.28
C LYS A 2 -55.95 -20.32 32.57
N SER A 3 -55.37 -20.45 33.76
CA SER A 3 -54.13 -19.73 34.14
C SER A 3 -52.91 -20.31 33.42
N LEU A 4 -52.84 -21.66 33.31
CA LEU A 4 -51.73 -22.35 32.61
C LEU A 4 -51.70 -22.00 31.11
N LYS A 5 -52.86 -21.89 30.46
CA LYS A 5 -52.98 -21.46 29.06
C LYS A 5 -52.47 -20.02 28.86
N LYS A 6 -52.73 -19.11 29.79
CA LYS A 6 -52.21 -17.73 29.70
C LYS A 6 -50.72 -17.66 29.86
N TRP A 7 -50.13 -18.48 30.73
CA TRP A 7 -48.68 -18.60 30.89
C TRP A 7 -48.00 -19.18 29.65
N ILE A 8 -48.59 -20.21 29.04
CA ILE A 8 -48.08 -20.83 27.81
C ILE A 8 -48.12 -19.80 26.66
N ILE A 9 -49.22 -19.05 26.51
CA ILE A 9 -49.33 -17.98 25.49
C ILE A 9 -48.29 -16.89 25.75
N GLY A 10 -48.07 -16.46 27.00
CA GLY A 10 -47.05 -15.47 27.34
C GLY A 10 -45.62 -15.92 26.99
N LEU A 11 -45.30 -17.20 27.27
CA LEU A 11 -44.02 -17.82 26.89
C LEU A 11 -43.84 -17.92 25.36
N LEU A 12 -44.87 -18.23 24.61
CA LEU A 12 -44.85 -18.31 23.15
C LEU A 12 -44.62 -16.90 22.54
N ILE A 13 -45.28 -15.89 23.09
CA ILE A 13 -45.05 -14.48 22.65
C ILE A 13 -43.61 -14.04 22.95
N LEU A 14 -43.11 -14.36 24.14
CA LEU A 14 -41.72 -14.06 24.52
C LEU A 14 -40.73 -14.79 23.61
N ALA A 15 -40.94 -16.05 23.33
CA ALA A 15 -40.11 -16.82 22.41
C ALA A 15 -40.15 -16.28 20.98
N ALA A 16 -41.32 -15.84 20.50
CA ALA A 16 -41.45 -15.16 19.19
C ALA A 16 -40.72 -13.83 19.13
N LEU A 17 -40.79 -13.03 20.22
CA LEU A 17 -40.05 -11.78 20.33
C LEU A 17 -38.51 -12.03 20.35
N ILE A 18 -38.05 -13.00 21.09
CA ILE A 18 -36.64 -13.40 21.12
C ILE A 18 -36.19 -13.90 19.74
N ALA A 19 -36.98 -14.75 19.09
CA ALA A 19 -36.70 -15.22 17.74
C ALA A 19 -36.67 -14.05 16.72
N GLY A 20 -37.61 -13.11 16.83
CA GLY A 20 -37.64 -11.90 16.02
C GLY A 20 -36.41 -11.01 16.23
N LEU A 21 -35.96 -10.85 17.48
CA LEU A 21 -34.73 -10.11 17.80
C LEU A 21 -33.50 -10.81 17.28
N ILE A 22 -33.42 -12.14 17.38
CA ILE A 22 -32.29 -12.93 16.84
C ILE A 22 -32.27 -12.83 15.32
N LEU A 23 -33.42 -12.93 14.64
CA LEU A 23 -33.52 -12.77 13.19
C LEU A 23 -33.16 -11.37 12.76
N PHE A 24 -33.66 -10.34 13.44
CA PHE A 24 -33.31 -8.95 13.20
C PHE A 24 -31.80 -8.73 13.35
N TYR A 25 -31.22 -9.26 14.44
CA TYR A 25 -29.79 -9.21 14.69
C TYR A 25 -29.00 -9.92 13.59
N TYR A 26 -29.42 -11.13 13.19
CA TYR A 26 -28.81 -11.89 12.11
C TYR A 26 -28.86 -11.14 10.78
N PHE A 27 -30.02 -10.64 10.37
CA PHE A 27 -30.17 -9.88 9.12
C PHE A 27 -29.36 -8.59 9.14
N ARG A 28 -29.35 -7.89 10.27
CA ARG A 28 -28.59 -6.64 10.39
C ARG A 28 -27.08 -6.83 10.31
N HIS A 29 -26.53 -7.89 10.87
CA HIS A 29 -25.08 -8.05 11.05
C HIS A 29 -24.45 -9.16 10.22
N TYR A 30 -25.18 -10.06 9.63
CA TYR A 30 -24.63 -11.21 8.87
C TYR A 30 -25.11 -11.29 7.42
N ASN A 31 -26.25 -10.76 7.09
CA ASN A 31 -26.83 -10.97 5.76
C ASN A 31 -26.22 -10.04 4.69
N PHE A 32 -25.64 -8.93 5.09
CA PHE A 32 -24.97 -7.99 4.18
C PHE A 32 -23.67 -8.55 3.58
N TYR A 33 -23.06 -9.48 4.25
CA TYR A 33 -21.78 -10.08 3.86
C TYR A 33 -21.80 -10.97 2.60
N ARG A 34 -22.92 -11.58 2.26
CA ARG A 34 -23.01 -12.56 1.17
C ARG A 34 -22.75 -12.00 -0.24
N GLY A 35 -22.72 -10.69 -0.42
CA GLY A 35 -22.46 -10.02 -1.70
C GLY A 35 -21.00 -9.91 -2.08
N TYR A 36 -20.06 -9.95 -1.11
CA TYR A 36 -18.66 -9.62 -1.33
C TYR A 36 -17.78 -10.78 -1.84
N GLN A 37 -18.24 -12.02 -1.80
CA GLN A 37 -17.49 -13.17 -2.31
C GLN A 37 -17.27 -13.16 -3.83
N SER A 38 -17.86 -12.23 -4.55
CA SER A 38 -17.83 -12.16 -6.03
C SER A 38 -16.84 -11.15 -6.62
N PHE A 39 -16.10 -10.41 -5.79
CA PHE A 39 -15.17 -9.39 -6.28
C PHE A 39 -13.81 -9.93 -6.74
N PHE A 40 -13.52 -11.22 -6.53
CA PHE A 40 -12.24 -11.78 -6.95
C PHE A 40 -12.29 -12.15 -8.43
N GLN A 41 -11.68 -11.32 -9.25
CA GLN A 41 -11.39 -11.66 -10.64
C GLN A 41 -10.10 -12.47 -10.69
N THR A 42 -10.18 -13.73 -11.09
CA THR A 42 -9.00 -14.47 -11.50
C THR A 42 -8.60 -13.98 -12.89
N ARG A 43 -7.37 -13.51 -13.00
CA ARG A 43 -6.79 -13.12 -14.29
C ARG A 43 -6.78 -14.33 -15.24
N THR A 44 -7.07 -14.10 -16.51
CA THR A 44 -6.82 -15.07 -17.56
C THR A 44 -5.32 -15.06 -17.88
N ALA A 45 -4.64 -16.19 -17.66
CA ALA A 45 -3.24 -16.30 -18.00
C ALA A 45 -3.00 -15.99 -19.49
N PRO A 46 -1.96 -15.24 -19.87
CA PRO A 46 -1.61 -15.00 -21.25
C PRO A 46 -1.38 -16.32 -22.01
N GLU A 47 -1.82 -16.37 -23.28
CA GLU A 47 -1.52 -17.52 -24.13
C GLU A 47 -0.01 -17.61 -24.37
N ASP A 48 0.52 -18.82 -24.30
CA ASP A 48 1.93 -19.08 -24.53
C ASP A 48 2.15 -20.13 -25.65
N THR A 49 3.35 -20.12 -26.20
CA THR A 49 3.78 -21.07 -27.22
C THR A 49 5.19 -21.60 -26.88
N ASP A 50 5.68 -22.59 -27.65
CA ASP A 50 7.04 -23.07 -27.48
C ASP A 50 8.02 -21.91 -27.65
N PHE A 51 9.03 -21.83 -26.74
CA PHE A 51 9.99 -20.74 -26.73
C PHE A 51 10.73 -20.63 -28.06
N LYS A 52 10.76 -19.43 -28.61
CA LYS A 52 11.47 -19.08 -29.83
C LYS A 52 11.95 -17.63 -29.75
N ALA A 53 13.27 -17.48 -29.74
CA ALA A 53 13.90 -16.17 -29.84
C ALA A 53 13.58 -15.50 -31.21
N LEU A 54 13.47 -14.19 -31.19
CA LEU A 54 13.33 -13.37 -32.39
C LEU A 54 14.67 -13.23 -33.09
N ARG A 55 14.63 -13.00 -34.40
CA ARG A 55 15.84 -12.72 -35.17
C ARG A 55 16.28 -11.27 -34.92
N ASP A 56 17.49 -11.11 -34.40
CA ASP A 56 18.12 -9.81 -34.26
C ASP A 56 19.39 -9.78 -35.15
N PRO A 57 19.40 -9.01 -36.24
CA PRO A 57 20.58 -8.94 -37.14
C PRO A 57 21.69 -8.07 -36.53
N ASP A 58 21.39 -7.19 -35.59
CA ASP A 58 22.34 -6.27 -34.93
C ASP A 58 22.04 -6.23 -33.42
N PRO A 59 22.52 -7.26 -32.68
CA PRO A 59 22.18 -7.40 -31.28
C PRO A 59 22.86 -6.30 -30.42
N ALA A 60 22.07 -5.54 -29.70
CA ALA A 60 22.55 -4.54 -28.74
C ALA A 60 23.19 -5.18 -27.49
N VAL A 61 22.86 -6.43 -27.17
CA VAL A 61 23.37 -7.15 -26.02
C VAL A 61 23.99 -8.48 -26.44
N GLU A 62 25.29 -8.56 -26.39
CA GLU A 62 26.05 -9.77 -26.79
C GLU A 62 25.72 -10.95 -25.88
N GLY A 63 25.44 -12.11 -26.46
CA GLY A 63 25.19 -13.36 -25.76
C GLY A 63 23.77 -13.54 -25.23
N PHE A 64 22.88 -12.57 -25.45
CA PHE A 64 21.47 -12.66 -25.11
C PHE A 64 20.60 -12.86 -26.35
N SER A 65 19.48 -13.50 -26.21
CA SER A 65 18.46 -13.70 -27.25
C SER A 65 17.40 -12.62 -27.20
N LEU A 66 17.07 -11.99 -28.32
CA LEU A 66 15.97 -11.04 -28.40
C LEU A 66 14.64 -11.79 -28.23
N VAL A 67 13.78 -11.35 -27.32
CA VAL A 67 12.48 -11.99 -27.03
C VAL A 67 11.29 -11.10 -27.34
N ALA A 68 11.44 -9.78 -27.27
CA ALA A 68 10.43 -8.81 -27.65
C ALA A 68 11.05 -7.48 -28.09
N GLU A 69 10.32 -6.71 -28.91
CA GLU A 69 10.73 -5.39 -29.39
C GLU A 69 9.50 -4.49 -29.53
N SER A 70 9.56 -3.28 -28.96
CA SER A 70 8.61 -2.18 -29.14
C SER A 70 9.23 -1.05 -29.95
N ASP A 71 8.53 0.07 -30.10
CA ASP A 71 9.07 1.25 -30.78
C ASP A 71 10.28 1.84 -30.04
N SER A 72 10.26 1.84 -28.71
CA SER A 72 11.30 2.44 -27.86
C SER A 72 12.28 1.44 -27.25
N LEU A 73 11.88 0.17 -27.01
CA LEU A 73 12.65 -0.79 -26.23
C LEU A 73 12.90 -2.10 -26.98
N LYS A 74 13.97 -2.83 -26.57
CA LYS A 74 14.19 -4.25 -26.92
C LYS A 74 14.41 -5.04 -25.63
N LEU A 75 13.73 -6.18 -25.50
CA LEU A 75 13.89 -7.12 -24.39
C LEU A 75 14.74 -8.29 -24.81
N TYR A 76 15.80 -8.56 -24.05
CA TYR A 76 16.74 -9.64 -24.25
C TYR A 76 16.74 -10.61 -23.05
N LEU A 77 16.97 -11.89 -23.32
CA LEU A 77 17.07 -12.97 -22.33
C LEU A 77 18.38 -13.72 -22.47
N ASP A 78 19.10 -13.92 -21.37
CA ASP A 78 20.15 -14.95 -21.29
C ASP A 78 19.51 -16.30 -20.96
N GLU A 79 19.41 -17.17 -21.95
CA GLU A 79 18.80 -18.51 -21.83
C GLU A 79 19.50 -19.44 -20.83
N LYS A 80 20.71 -19.10 -20.36
CA LYS A 80 21.46 -19.92 -19.41
C LYS A 80 21.27 -19.48 -17.97
N THR A 81 21.11 -18.18 -17.75
CA THR A 81 21.12 -17.58 -16.42
C THR A 81 19.77 -16.95 -16.04
N THR A 82 18.82 -16.92 -16.98
CA THR A 82 17.53 -16.20 -16.87
C THR A 82 17.69 -14.69 -16.64
N ASN A 83 18.90 -14.12 -16.84
CA ASN A 83 19.10 -12.69 -16.76
C ASN A 83 18.36 -12.01 -17.92
N LEU A 84 17.74 -10.90 -17.62
CA LEU A 84 17.05 -10.06 -18.60
C LEU A 84 17.87 -8.80 -18.85
N ALA A 85 17.77 -8.26 -20.06
CA ALA A 85 18.32 -6.97 -20.38
C ALA A 85 17.31 -6.18 -21.23
N VAL A 86 17.09 -4.93 -20.89
CA VAL A 86 16.29 -3.99 -21.64
C VAL A 86 17.21 -2.97 -22.28
N TYR A 87 17.18 -2.89 -23.60
CA TYR A 87 17.89 -1.88 -24.37
C TYR A 87 16.93 -0.76 -24.75
N ASP A 88 17.17 0.45 -24.26
CA ASP A 88 16.43 1.64 -24.66
C ASP A 88 17.04 2.21 -25.96
N LYS A 89 16.26 2.18 -27.04
CA LYS A 89 16.66 2.66 -28.35
C LYS A 89 16.87 4.17 -28.40
N ARG A 90 16.22 4.92 -27.51
CA ARG A 90 16.27 6.39 -27.42
C ARG A 90 17.59 6.86 -26.84
N SER A 91 18.05 6.22 -25.77
CA SER A 91 19.29 6.57 -25.06
C SER A 91 20.48 5.70 -25.45
N GLY A 92 20.24 4.50 -25.97
CA GLY A 92 21.26 3.48 -26.21
C GLY A 92 21.71 2.74 -24.94
N ALA A 93 21.10 3.01 -23.79
CA ALA A 93 21.43 2.37 -22.52
C ALA A 93 20.88 0.94 -22.42
N VAL A 94 21.54 0.11 -21.62
CA VAL A 94 21.13 -1.26 -21.34
C VAL A 94 20.92 -1.42 -19.83
N THR A 95 19.71 -1.77 -19.44
CA THR A 95 19.36 -2.08 -18.05
C THR A 95 19.25 -3.58 -17.86
N TYR A 96 19.92 -4.14 -16.85
CA TYR A 96 19.89 -5.58 -16.56
C TYR A 96 19.00 -5.89 -15.37
N ALA A 97 18.40 -7.10 -15.36
CA ALA A 97 17.68 -7.62 -14.21
C ALA A 97 18.61 -7.80 -12.99
N TYR A 98 19.87 -8.07 -13.26
CA TYR A 98 20.95 -8.05 -12.27
C TYR A 98 22.32 -7.82 -12.95
N PRO A 99 23.31 -7.27 -12.20
CA PRO A 99 24.61 -6.92 -12.76
C PRO A 99 25.34 -8.13 -13.36
N LYS A 100 25.98 -7.97 -14.53
CA LYS A 100 26.74 -9.03 -15.20
C LYS A 100 27.95 -9.53 -14.38
N ASP A 101 28.62 -8.62 -13.68
CA ASP A 101 29.87 -8.90 -12.97
C ASP A 101 29.67 -9.33 -11.51
N THR A 102 28.52 -9.90 -11.20
CA THR A 102 28.14 -10.32 -9.84
C THR A 102 29.19 -11.24 -9.20
N ASP A 103 29.80 -12.15 -9.97
CA ASP A 103 30.82 -13.07 -9.45
C ASP A 103 32.12 -12.34 -9.05
N ALA A 104 32.43 -11.23 -9.69
CA ALA A 104 33.58 -10.39 -9.41
C ALA A 104 33.38 -9.44 -8.23
N ASP A 105 32.13 -9.29 -7.71
CA ASP A 105 31.85 -8.44 -6.55
C ASP A 105 32.62 -8.91 -5.31
N GLY A 106 33.58 -8.08 -4.88
CA GLY A 106 34.45 -8.38 -3.73
C GLY A 106 33.79 -8.14 -2.37
N LEU A 107 32.65 -7.44 -2.32
CA LEU A 107 31.92 -7.11 -1.09
C LEU A 107 30.82 -8.14 -0.80
N ALA A 108 30.20 -8.69 -1.83
CA ALA A 108 29.14 -9.68 -1.68
C ALA A 108 29.69 -11.06 -1.27
N ASN A 109 29.15 -11.62 -0.19
CA ASN A 109 29.39 -13.02 0.17
C ASN A 109 28.64 -13.96 -0.80
N PRO A 110 28.92 -15.29 -0.79
CA PRO A 110 28.27 -16.23 -1.71
C PRO A 110 26.73 -16.21 -1.65
N THR A 111 26.15 -16.05 -0.47
CA THR A 111 24.69 -15.96 -0.29
C THR A 111 24.12 -14.71 -0.96
N ASN A 112 24.79 -13.57 -0.80
CA ASN A 112 24.40 -12.32 -1.43
C ASN A 112 24.58 -12.37 -2.96
N LYS A 113 25.64 -12.99 -3.47
CA LYS A 113 25.82 -13.24 -4.92
C LYS A 113 24.67 -14.05 -5.53
N ASN A 114 24.18 -15.07 -4.81
CA ASN A 114 23.01 -15.80 -5.24
C ASN A 114 21.74 -14.94 -5.25
N THR A 115 21.58 -14.05 -4.25
CA THR A 115 20.48 -13.09 -4.25
C THR A 115 20.58 -12.10 -5.42
N MET A 116 21.77 -11.58 -5.69
CA MET A 116 22.00 -10.67 -6.82
C MET A 116 21.57 -11.28 -8.16
N LYS A 117 21.89 -12.55 -8.39
CA LYS A 117 21.59 -13.28 -9.64
C LYS A 117 20.14 -13.78 -9.74
N SER A 118 19.28 -13.48 -8.76
CA SER A 118 17.91 -14.01 -8.67
C SER A 118 16.88 -12.96 -9.03
N CYS A 119 16.06 -13.23 -10.04
CA CYS A 119 14.92 -12.39 -10.38
C CYS A 119 13.75 -12.56 -9.39
N LEU A 120 13.73 -13.71 -8.68
CA LEU A 120 12.68 -14.05 -7.72
C LEU A 120 13.31 -14.72 -6.49
N SER A 121 12.84 -14.35 -5.29
CA SER A 121 13.23 -14.97 -4.02
C SER A 121 11.99 -15.26 -3.17
N ILE A 122 11.83 -16.51 -2.73
CA ILE A 122 10.69 -16.98 -1.93
C ILE A 122 11.13 -17.15 -0.48
N TYR A 123 10.55 -16.33 0.41
CA TYR A 123 10.66 -16.51 1.85
C TYR A 123 9.49 -17.37 2.35
N TYR A 124 9.78 -18.34 3.20
CA TYR A 124 8.75 -19.25 3.69
C TYR A 124 8.86 -19.48 5.19
N MET A 125 7.79 -19.94 5.77
CA MET A 125 7.74 -20.43 7.15
C MET A 125 7.68 -21.95 7.13
N ASN A 126 8.48 -22.58 7.99
CA ASN A 126 8.42 -24.01 8.17
C ASN A 126 7.22 -24.35 9.06
N SER A 127 6.38 -25.28 8.63
CA SER A 127 5.19 -25.72 9.37
C SER A 127 5.48 -26.26 10.77
N SER A 128 6.71 -26.70 11.03
CA SER A 128 7.09 -27.27 12.33
C SER A 128 7.36 -26.24 13.42
N ASN A 129 7.78 -25.02 13.05
CA ASN A 129 8.12 -23.97 14.01
C ASN A 129 7.61 -22.56 13.67
N ASN A 130 6.96 -22.40 12.51
CA ASN A 130 6.45 -21.13 12.00
C ASN A 130 7.50 -19.99 12.05
N GLN A 131 8.76 -20.31 11.73
CA GLN A 131 9.83 -19.33 11.61
C GLN A 131 10.17 -19.10 10.15
N VAL A 132 10.40 -17.84 9.79
CA VAL A 132 10.90 -17.47 8.47
C VAL A 132 12.30 -18.04 8.29
N THR A 133 12.51 -18.71 7.17
CA THR A 133 13.78 -19.35 6.83
C THR A 133 14.52 -18.54 5.77
N GLU A 134 15.79 -18.89 5.52
CA GLU A 134 16.55 -18.36 4.38
C GLU A 134 15.76 -18.57 3.08
N PRO A 135 15.69 -17.52 2.21
CA PRO A 135 14.87 -17.59 1.01
C PRO A 135 15.38 -18.61 -0.02
N TYR A 136 14.43 -19.22 -0.72
CA TYR A 136 14.70 -19.95 -1.95
C TYR A 136 14.86 -18.98 -3.11
N LYS A 137 16.09 -18.84 -3.57
CA LYS A 137 16.52 -17.90 -4.61
C LYS A 137 16.47 -18.58 -5.97
N SER A 138 15.86 -17.95 -6.97
CA SER A 138 15.68 -18.54 -8.30
C SER A 138 17.01 -18.97 -8.92
N TYR A 139 18.09 -18.21 -8.75
CA TYR A 139 19.39 -18.62 -9.24
C TYR A 139 19.91 -19.90 -8.55
N GLN A 140 19.94 -19.91 -7.22
CA GLN A 140 20.55 -20.99 -6.45
C GLN A 140 19.79 -22.31 -6.56
N TYR A 141 18.45 -22.23 -6.53
CA TYR A 141 17.59 -23.41 -6.39
C TYR A 141 16.88 -23.84 -7.69
N ALA A 142 16.97 -23.04 -8.75
CA ALA A 142 16.46 -23.39 -10.06
C ALA A 142 17.51 -23.24 -11.16
N VAL A 143 18.05 -22.04 -11.40
CA VAL A 143 18.93 -21.75 -12.55
C VAL A 143 20.23 -22.54 -12.50
N ALA A 144 20.94 -22.53 -11.37
CA ALA A 144 22.19 -23.26 -11.20
C ALA A 144 22.02 -24.79 -11.32
N LYS A 145 20.79 -25.29 -11.30
CA LYS A 145 20.43 -26.70 -11.40
C LYS A 145 19.74 -27.07 -12.72
N ASN A 146 19.57 -26.10 -13.64
CA ASN A 146 18.79 -26.24 -14.88
C ASN A 146 17.35 -26.71 -14.66
N GLN A 147 16.71 -26.21 -13.60
CA GLN A 147 15.33 -26.52 -13.20
C GLN A 147 14.42 -25.34 -13.57
N PHE A 148 14.40 -24.96 -14.83
CA PHE A 148 13.54 -23.89 -15.36
C PHE A 148 13.21 -24.15 -16.83
N THR A 149 12.11 -23.56 -17.29
CA THR A 149 11.68 -23.63 -18.68
C THR A 149 11.21 -22.27 -19.17
N PHE A 150 11.24 -22.10 -20.50
CA PHE A 150 10.75 -20.88 -21.18
C PHE A 150 9.58 -21.19 -22.08
N ARG A 151 8.65 -20.23 -22.16
CA ARG A 151 7.58 -20.19 -23.16
C ARG A 151 7.56 -18.80 -23.79
N SER A 152 7.24 -18.69 -25.08
CA SER A 152 7.07 -17.39 -25.72
C SER A 152 5.67 -16.85 -25.45
N LEU A 153 5.59 -15.59 -25.03
CA LEU A 153 4.37 -14.76 -24.99
C LEU A 153 4.31 -13.87 -26.23
N GLU A 154 3.19 -13.22 -26.47
CA GLU A 154 3.02 -12.33 -27.64
C GLU A 154 4.13 -11.26 -27.71
N ASN A 155 4.40 -10.58 -26.59
CA ASN A 155 5.43 -9.54 -26.48
C ASN A 155 6.41 -9.82 -25.33
N GLY A 156 6.82 -11.08 -25.16
CA GLY A 156 7.68 -11.39 -24.04
C GLY A 156 7.99 -12.87 -23.88
N VAL A 157 8.33 -13.22 -22.63
CA VAL A 157 8.68 -14.57 -22.24
C VAL A 157 8.11 -14.95 -20.90
N ARG A 158 7.59 -16.14 -20.78
CA ARG A 158 7.24 -16.81 -19.53
C ARG A 158 8.41 -17.64 -19.06
N ILE A 159 8.80 -17.48 -17.81
CA ILE A 159 9.83 -18.27 -17.14
C ILE A 159 9.16 -19.07 -16.02
N HIS A 160 9.22 -20.39 -16.14
CA HIS A 160 8.76 -21.26 -15.07
C HIS A 160 9.97 -21.80 -14.29
N PHE A 161 9.97 -21.64 -12.98
CA PHE A 161 11.01 -22.06 -12.06
C PHE A 161 10.53 -23.21 -11.17
N GLU A 162 11.34 -24.28 -11.07
CA GLU A 162 11.20 -25.31 -10.06
C GLU A 162 12.33 -25.12 -9.02
N LEU A 163 11.97 -24.50 -7.88
CA LEU A 163 12.93 -24.12 -6.85
C LEU A 163 13.02 -25.22 -5.80
N GLY A 164 14.07 -26.02 -5.87
CA GLY A 164 14.25 -27.10 -4.90
C GLY A 164 15.59 -27.79 -5.00
N ASP A 165 15.85 -28.60 -3.97
CA ASP A 165 16.94 -29.57 -4.03
C ASP A 165 16.34 -30.94 -4.33
N PHE A 166 16.02 -31.15 -5.61
CA PHE A 166 15.44 -32.40 -6.11
C PHE A 166 16.50 -33.50 -6.29
N GLU A 167 17.79 -33.19 -6.13
CA GLU A 167 18.85 -34.20 -6.05
C GLU A 167 18.76 -34.92 -4.70
N SER A 168 17.91 -35.91 -4.65
CA SER A 168 17.84 -36.81 -3.51
C SER A 168 19.21 -37.50 -3.32
N LYS A 169 19.72 -37.54 -2.07
CA LYS A 169 20.94 -38.34 -1.73
C LYS A 169 20.78 -39.79 -2.12
N THR A 170 19.58 -40.23 -2.37
CA THR A 170 19.19 -41.58 -2.76
C THR A 170 18.78 -41.69 -4.23
N GLY A 171 18.90 -40.62 -5.05
CA GLY A 171 18.34 -40.58 -6.39
C GLY A 171 16.82 -40.70 -6.35
N ILE A 172 16.23 -41.53 -7.22
CA ILE A 172 14.78 -41.81 -7.19
C ILE A 172 14.40 -42.92 -6.19
N VAL A 173 15.28 -43.33 -5.29
CA VAL A 173 14.96 -44.35 -4.26
C VAL A 173 14.23 -43.67 -3.10
N PRO A 174 12.94 -43.95 -2.86
CA PRO A 174 12.20 -43.31 -1.81
C PRO A 174 12.69 -43.73 -0.41
N LEU A 175 12.80 -42.75 0.50
CA LEU A 175 13.16 -43.03 1.90
C LEU A 175 12.00 -43.67 2.65
N TYR A 176 10.78 -43.32 2.25
CA TYR A 176 9.53 -43.80 2.88
C TYR A 176 8.55 -44.26 1.79
N LEU A 177 7.83 -45.34 2.08
CA LEU A 177 6.76 -45.90 1.24
C LEU A 177 5.53 -46.17 2.12
N SER A 178 4.34 -45.79 1.68
CA SER A 178 3.11 -46.25 2.36
C SER A 178 3.05 -47.77 2.36
N ASN A 179 2.40 -48.37 3.36
CA ASN A 179 2.28 -49.85 3.45
C ASN A 179 1.71 -50.45 2.16
N ALA A 180 0.67 -49.83 1.61
CA ALA A 180 0.02 -50.30 0.39
C ALA A 180 1.00 -50.24 -0.82
N ARG A 181 1.75 -49.16 -0.92
CA ARG A 181 2.69 -48.98 -2.04
C ARG A 181 3.93 -49.86 -1.95
N PHE A 182 4.42 -50.09 -0.74
CA PHE A 182 5.50 -51.05 -0.54
C PHE A 182 5.08 -52.46 -0.99
N GLU A 183 3.93 -52.95 -0.57
CA GLU A 183 3.43 -54.28 -0.98
C GLU A 183 3.22 -54.38 -2.49
N GLU A 184 2.65 -53.35 -3.11
CA GLU A 184 2.49 -53.29 -4.57
C GLU A 184 3.84 -53.37 -5.30
N LEU A 185 4.83 -52.53 -4.96
CA LEU A 185 6.14 -52.52 -5.55
C LEU A 185 6.87 -53.84 -5.31
N HIS A 186 6.79 -54.39 -4.10
CA HIS A 186 7.42 -55.66 -3.76
C HIS A 186 6.82 -56.82 -4.60
N GLU A 187 5.54 -56.87 -4.83
CA GLU A 187 4.86 -57.84 -5.70
C GLU A 187 5.30 -57.67 -7.15
N GLN A 188 5.29 -56.46 -7.68
CA GLN A 188 5.72 -56.16 -9.05
C GLN A 188 7.20 -56.51 -9.30
N ILE A 189 8.09 -56.11 -8.39
CA ILE A 189 9.52 -56.38 -8.51
C ILE A 189 9.76 -57.90 -8.38
N THR A 190 9.07 -58.58 -7.45
CA THR A 190 9.20 -60.04 -7.27
C THR A 190 8.70 -60.79 -8.50
N ALA A 191 7.64 -60.34 -9.15
CA ALA A 191 7.12 -60.91 -10.39
C ALA A 191 8.11 -60.71 -11.56
N ALA A 192 8.80 -59.60 -11.62
CA ALA A 192 9.80 -59.32 -12.63
C ALA A 192 11.15 -60.04 -12.40
N ASP A 193 11.62 -60.02 -11.14
CA ASP A 193 12.86 -60.71 -10.69
C ASP A 193 12.72 -61.03 -9.18
N ALA A 194 12.57 -62.31 -8.85
CA ALA A 194 12.42 -62.77 -7.47
C ALA A 194 13.65 -62.49 -6.57
N SER A 195 14.85 -62.38 -7.15
CA SER A 195 16.08 -62.01 -6.39
C SER A 195 16.07 -60.54 -6.05
N GLN A 196 15.59 -59.70 -6.96
CA GLN A 196 15.45 -58.26 -6.74
C GLN A 196 14.32 -57.92 -5.76
N GLY A 197 13.18 -58.64 -5.83
CA GLY A 197 12.10 -58.53 -4.86
C GLY A 197 12.54 -58.82 -3.42
N LYS A 198 13.34 -59.92 -3.24
CA LYS A 198 13.94 -60.19 -1.94
C LYS A 198 14.93 -59.11 -1.50
N THR A 199 15.68 -58.55 -2.42
CA THR A 199 16.64 -57.46 -2.16
C THR A 199 15.86 -56.21 -1.70
N PHE A 200 14.83 -55.83 -2.42
CA PHE A 200 13.97 -54.70 -2.10
C PHE A 200 13.39 -54.84 -0.68
N ALA A 201 12.77 -55.94 -0.36
CA ALA A 201 12.16 -56.20 0.94
C ALA A 201 13.19 -56.18 2.09
N ASN A 202 14.41 -56.58 1.85
CA ASN A 202 15.43 -56.59 2.89
C ASN A 202 15.95 -55.19 3.29
N TYR A 203 15.73 -54.19 2.49
CA TYR A 203 16.18 -52.84 2.72
C TYR A 203 15.11 -51.84 3.12
N TYR A 204 13.82 -52.28 3.25
CA TYR A 204 12.75 -51.51 3.84
C TYR A 204 12.27 -52.15 5.13
N HIS A 205 12.10 -51.34 6.17
CA HIS A 205 11.60 -51.76 7.46
C HIS A 205 10.24 -51.13 7.77
N GLU A 206 9.29 -51.91 8.16
CA GLU A 206 7.99 -51.44 8.56
C GLU A 206 8.06 -50.62 9.86
N ASN A 207 7.55 -49.41 9.82
CA ASN A 207 7.26 -48.60 11.00
C ASN A 207 5.79 -48.72 11.33
N ALA A 208 5.42 -49.74 12.08
CA ALA A 208 4.02 -50.06 12.38
C ALA A 208 3.31 -48.96 13.19
N GLU A 209 4.01 -48.15 13.96
CA GLU A 209 3.42 -47.01 14.70
C GLU A 209 3.03 -45.85 13.78
N LYS A 210 3.78 -45.67 12.71
CA LYS A 210 3.59 -44.53 11.77
C LYS A 210 2.90 -44.96 10.47
N GLY A 211 2.77 -46.26 10.19
CA GLY A 211 2.02 -46.77 9.05
C GLY A 211 2.74 -46.68 7.68
N TYR A 212 4.08 -46.68 7.67
CA TYR A 212 4.86 -46.72 6.47
C TYR A 212 6.12 -47.60 6.59
N TYR A 213 6.74 -47.96 5.45
CA TYR A 213 8.05 -48.56 5.36
C TYR A 213 9.14 -47.52 5.21
N GLU A 214 10.26 -47.71 5.92
CA GLU A 214 11.44 -46.82 5.89
C GLU A 214 12.66 -47.51 5.31
N LEU A 215 13.41 -46.85 4.43
CA LEU A 215 14.64 -47.34 3.86
C LEU A 215 15.70 -47.51 4.97
N ALA A 216 16.26 -48.69 5.11
CA ALA A 216 17.20 -49.05 6.17
C ALA A 216 18.45 -48.15 6.24
N SER A 217 18.85 -47.57 5.13
CA SER A 217 20.00 -46.66 5.04
C SER A 217 20.03 -45.90 3.70
N SER A 218 20.32 -44.63 3.76
CA SER A 218 20.61 -43.79 2.58
C SER A 218 22.04 -43.93 2.03
N GLY A 219 22.79 -44.89 2.53
CA GLY A 219 24.19 -45.14 2.07
C GLY A 219 24.26 -45.66 0.63
N PRO A 220 25.31 -45.24 -0.16
CA PRO A 220 25.38 -45.52 -1.59
C PRO A 220 25.28 -47.00 -1.99
N SER A 221 25.63 -47.91 -1.09
CA SER A 221 25.56 -49.35 -1.35
C SER A 221 24.11 -49.87 -1.29
N VAL A 222 23.31 -49.37 -0.34
CA VAL A 222 21.90 -49.73 -0.20
C VAL A 222 21.11 -49.11 -1.34
N VAL A 223 21.29 -47.82 -1.58
CA VAL A 223 20.63 -47.06 -2.64
C VAL A 223 20.82 -47.74 -4.00
N ARG A 224 22.06 -48.11 -4.35
CA ARG A 224 22.35 -48.78 -5.61
C ARG A 224 21.63 -50.12 -5.79
N LYS A 225 21.47 -50.88 -4.70
CA LYS A 225 20.78 -52.18 -4.72
C LYS A 225 19.25 -52.02 -4.85
N VAL A 226 18.69 -51.05 -4.14
CA VAL A 226 17.26 -50.75 -4.22
C VAL A 226 16.92 -50.10 -5.58
N MET A 227 17.78 -49.21 -6.08
CA MET A 227 17.63 -48.64 -7.41
C MET A 227 17.53 -49.72 -8.48
N LYS A 228 18.47 -50.71 -8.44
CA LYS A 228 18.45 -51.82 -9.36
C LYS A 228 17.16 -52.67 -9.26
N ALA A 229 16.59 -52.77 -8.08
CA ALA A 229 15.31 -53.45 -7.92
C ALA A 229 14.14 -52.65 -8.54
N LEU A 230 14.10 -51.34 -8.30
CA LEU A 230 13.11 -50.43 -8.87
C LEU A 230 13.18 -50.30 -10.39
N GLU A 231 14.40 -50.36 -10.97
CA GLU A 231 14.60 -50.40 -12.44
C GLU A 231 13.92 -51.57 -13.11
N THR A 232 13.74 -52.73 -12.43
CA THR A 232 13.08 -53.90 -12.98
C THR A 232 11.61 -53.71 -13.30
N VAL A 233 10.97 -52.70 -12.67
CA VAL A 233 9.56 -52.36 -12.87
C VAL A 233 9.36 -51.00 -13.57
N GLY A 234 10.46 -50.42 -14.05
CA GLY A 234 10.41 -49.14 -14.76
C GLY A 234 10.01 -47.94 -13.88
N TYR A 235 10.35 -47.99 -12.58
CA TYR A 235 10.07 -46.90 -11.61
C TYR A 235 10.68 -45.59 -12.06
N THR A 236 9.84 -44.55 -12.08
CA THR A 236 10.16 -43.23 -12.62
C THR A 236 10.33 -42.16 -11.54
N GLN A 237 10.77 -40.96 -11.93
CA GLN A 237 10.80 -39.78 -11.08
C GLN A 237 9.37 -39.39 -10.60
N GLU A 238 8.38 -39.57 -11.45
CA GLU A 238 6.97 -39.28 -11.15
C GLU A 238 6.45 -40.24 -10.08
N ASP A 239 6.78 -41.54 -10.19
CA ASP A 239 6.47 -42.53 -9.15
C ASP A 239 7.12 -42.17 -7.81
N TYR A 240 8.38 -41.71 -7.85
CA TYR A 240 9.09 -41.29 -6.64
C TYR A 240 8.39 -40.15 -5.91
N TYR A 241 7.92 -39.11 -6.62
CA TYR A 241 7.19 -38.00 -5.98
C TYR A 241 5.82 -38.44 -5.47
N ALA A 242 5.08 -39.24 -6.23
CA ALA A 242 3.81 -39.78 -5.79
C ALA A 242 3.96 -40.66 -4.53
N ASP A 243 5.02 -41.42 -4.45
CA ASP A 243 5.30 -42.29 -3.29
C ASP A 243 5.75 -41.50 -2.06
N LEU A 244 6.52 -40.44 -2.22
CA LEU A 244 6.86 -39.54 -1.12
C LEU A 244 5.61 -38.88 -0.53
N GLU A 245 4.74 -38.36 -1.39
CA GLU A 245 3.50 -37.72 -0.98
C GLU A 245 2.55 -38.72 -0.29
N SER A 246 2.38 -39.90 -0.86
CA SER A 246 1.50 -40.95 -0.34
C SER A 246 1.98 -41.60 0.95
N SER A 247 3.27 -41.49 1.25
CA SER A 247 3.87 -42.10 2.45
C SER A 247 3.34 -41.50 3.75
N GLY A 248 2.94 -40.22 3.73
CA GLY A 248 2.54 -39.47 4.91
C GLY A 248 3.65 -39.28 5.96
N ALA A 249 4.91 -39.60 5.61
CA ALA A 249 6.03 -39.47 6.52
C ALA A 249 6.46 -38.01 6.65
N GLU A 250 6.63 -37.55 7.88
CA GLU A 250 7.08 -36.19 8.17
C GLU A 250 8.48 -35.96 7.57
N GLY A 251 8.61 -34.92 6.72
CA GLY A 251 9.86 -34.60 6.01
C GLY A 251 10.19 -35.52 4.82
N ALA A 252 9.25 -36.37 4.38
CA ALA A 252 9.44 -37.24 3.20
C ALA A 252 9.57 -36.42 1.92
N VAL A 253 8.76 -35.37 1.76
CA VAL A 253 8.83 -34.46 0.63
C VAL A 253 9.81 -33.33 0.97
N PRO A 254 10.86 -33.11 0.17
CA PRO A 254 11.76 -31.99 0.39
C PRO A 254 11.03 -30.66 0.18
N VAL A 255 11.40 -29.64 0.95
CA VAL A 255 10.89 -28.28 0.74
C VAL A 255 11.26 -27.82 -0.66
N SER A 256 10.26 -27.46 -1.44
CA SER A 256 10.42 -26.96 -2.80
C SER A 256 9.23 -26.09 -3.21
N PHE A 257 9.41 -25.31 -4.28
CA PHE A 257 8.42 -24.39 -4.79
C PHE A 257 8.39 -24.42 -6.30
N GLU A 258 7.22 -24.12 -6.88
CA GLU A 258 7.12 -23.75 -8.28
C GLU A 258 6.67 -22.30 -8.36
N ALA A 259 7.20 -21.55 -9.33
CA ALA A 259 6.81 -20.18 -9.59
C ALA A 259 6.87 -19.89 -11.09
N THR A 260 5.88 -19.18 -11.59
CA THR A 260 5.84 -18.69 -12.97
C THR A 260 5.99 -17.18 -12.96
N MET A 261 6.87 -16.65 -13.80
CA MET A 261 7.10 -15.22 -13.98
C MET A 261 6.94 -14.86 -15.45
N ASP A 262 5.98 -14.01 -15.76
CA ASP A 262 5.78 -13.43 -17.07
C ASP A 262 6.55 -12.12 -17.18
N VAL A 263 7.28 -11.97 -18.27
CA VAL A 263 8.10 -10.80 -18.59
C VAL A 263 7.62 -10.27 -19.93
N ILE A 264 6.97 -9.13 -19.93
CA ILE A 264 6.25 -8.58 -21.07
C ILE A 264 6.77 -7.17 -21.38
N LEU A 265 6.97 -6.88 -22.65
CA LEU A 265 7.34 -5.55 -23.12
C LEU A 265 6.08 -4.83 -23.63
N GLU A 266 5.78 -3.70 -23.06
CA GLU A 266 4.66 -2.83 -23.44
C GLU A 266 5.19 -1.42 -23.70
N ASP A 267 5.16 -0.95 -24.96
CA ASP A 267 5.62 0.37 -25.40
C ASP A 267 6.98 0.79 -24.82
N ASP A 268 6.98 1.64 -23.81
CA ASP A 268 8.17 2.15 -23.11
C ASP A 268 8.35 1.51 -21.72
N ALA A 269 7.68 0.39 -21.45
CA ALA A 269 7.70 -0.28 -20.16
C ALA A 269 8.01 -1.77 -20.25
N LEU A 270 8.69 -2.27 -19.21
CA LEU A 270 8.84 -3.70 -18.93
C LEU A 270 7.87 -4.07 -17.81
N VAL A 271 7.01 -5.06 -18.05
CA VAL A 271 6.07 -5.59 -17.08
C VAL A 271 6.55 -6.94 -16.57
N ILE A 272 6.64 -7.08 -15.26
CA ILE A 272 6.91 -8.34 -14.55
C ILE A 272 5.64 -8.75 -13.82
N ASP A 273 5.21 -10.00 -14.02
CA ASP A 273 3.97 -10.50 -13.45
C ASP A 273 4.19 -11.91 -12.87
N VAL A 274 3.86 -12.08 -11.60
CA VAL A 274 3.93 -13.37 -10.89
C VAL A 274 2.59 -13.66 -10.23
N PRO A 275 1.71 -14.44 -10.91
CA PRO A 275 0.42 -14.81 -10.34
C PRO A 275 0.59 -15.70 -9.12
N THR A 276 -0.02 -15.38 -7.99
CA THR A 276 0.05 -16.24 -6.79
C THR A 276 -0.62 -17.59 -7.00
N SER A 277 -1.54 -17.70 -7.95
CA SER A 277 -2.16 -18.97 -8.36
C SER A 277 -1.17 -19.96 -8.98
N GLU A 278 -0.06 -19.48 -9.53
CA GLU A 278 1.03 -20.26 -10.10
C GLU A 278 2.16 -20.56 -9.09
N LEU A 279 2.04 -20.04 -7.86
CA LEU A 279 2.96 -20.37 -6.77
C LEU A 279 2.51 -21.67 -6.11
N LYS A 280 3.39 -22.69 -6.13
CA LYS A 280 3.13 -23.95 -5.44
C LYS A 280 4.17 -24.19 -4.36
N GLU A 281 3.74 -24.84 -3.30
CA GLU A 281 4.55 -25.13 -2.13
C GLU A 281 4.49 -26.60 -1.74
N TYR A 282 5.65 -27.17 -1.42
CA TYR A 282 5.82 -28.60 -1.12
C TYR A 282 6.63 -28.79 0.16
N GLY A 283 6.57 -29.99 0.73
CA GLY A 283 7.38 -30.33 1.90
C GLY A 283 6.98 -29.65 3.21
N GLY A 284 5.70 -29.21 3.32
CA GLY A 284 5.19 -28.53 4.52
C GLY A 284 5.72 -27.09 4.69
N ALA A 285 6.29 -26.53 3.63
CA ALA A 285 6.63 -25.12 3.60
C ALA A 285 5.39 -24.26 3.33
N GLN A 286 5.38 -23.06 3.89
CA GLN A 286 4.33 -22.06 3.66
C GLN A 286 4.98 -20.77 3.17
N ILE A 287 4.78 -20.43 1.90
CA ILE A 287 5.30 -19.18 1.33
C ILE A 287 4.74 -18.01 2.14
N TYR A 288 5.65 -17.20 2.67
CA TYR A 288 5.31 -16.03 3.47
C TYR A 288 5.44 -14.74 2.66
N GLN A 289 6.54 -14.59 1.93
CA GLN A 289 6.84 -13.37 1.18
C GLN A 289 7.58 -13.72 -0.12
N VAL A 290 7.34 -12.96 -1.16
CA VAL A 290 8.07 -13.02 -2.43
C VAL A 290 8.73 -11.67 -2.69
N ALA A 291 10.02 -11.68 -3.04
CA ALA A 291 10.75 -10.50 -3.50
C ALA A 291 11.07 -10.66 -4.99
N LEU A 292 10.82 -9.62 -5.77
CA LEU A 292 10.96 -9.62 -7.21
C LEU A 292 11.99 -8.60 -7.68
N MET A 293 12.80 -8.99 -8.67
CA MET A 293 13.70 -8.09 -9.40
C MET A 293 14.62 -7.24 -8.51
N ASN A 294 15.18 -7.84 -7.45
CA ASN A 294 15.89 -7.12 -6.38
C ASN A 294 17.00 -6.18 -6.88
N TYR A 295 17.65 -6.52 -7.99
CA TYR A 295 18.78 -5.75 -8.53
C TYR A 295 18.50 -5.17 -9.92
N PHE A 296 17.23 -5.04 -10.32
CA PHE A 296 16.87 -4.44 -11.60
C PHE A 296 17.35 -2.99 -11.68
N GLY A 297 18.21 -2.71 -12.67
CA GLY A 297 18.77 -1.38 -12.85
C GLY A 297 19.74 -0.95 -11.75
N ALA A 298 20.22 -1.84 -10.88
CA ALA A 298 21.10 -1.52 -9.76
C ALA A 298 22.34 -0.75 -10.20
N ALA A 299 22.75 0.25 -9.40
CA ALA A 299 23.86 1.15 -9.68
C ALA A 299 25.12 0.79 -8.88
N GLY A 300 26.28 0.78 -9.53
CA GLY A 300 27.57 0.41 -8.95
C GLY A 300 28.24 1.52 -8.14
N LEU A 301 29.47 1.23 -7.67
CA LEU A 301 30.26 2.14 -6.81
C LEU A 301 30.70 3.44 -7.50
N GLU A 302 30.86 3.42 -8.83
CA GLU A 302 31.35 4.56 -9.62
C GLU A 302 30.21 5.37 -10.26
N GLU A 303 28.97 4.93 -10.10
CA GLU A 303 27.80 5.61 -10.65
C GLU A 303 27.32 6.71 -9.70
N GLU A 304 26.93 7.84 -10.29
CA GLU A 304 26.28 8.96 -9.61
C GLU A 304 24.77 8.91 -9.86
N GLY A 305 23.99 9.31 -8.86
CA GLY A 305 22.54 9.31 -8.93
C GLY A 305 21.89 8.96 -7.58
N TYR A 306 20.64 8.50 -7.65
CA TYR A 306 19.86 8.23 -6.45
C TYR A 306 18.73 7.21 -6.69
N LEU A 307 18.26 6.64 -5.61
CA LEU A 307 17.00 5.88 -5.53
C LEU A 307 15.89 6.84 -5.11
N VAL A 308 14.71 6.69 -5.71
CA VAL A 308 13.48 7.36 -5.32
C VAL A 308 12.62 6.39 -4.53
N VAL A 309 12.20 6.78 -3.33
CA VAL A 309 11.36 5.96 -2.45
C VAL A 309 10.12 6.73 -2.00
N PRO A 310 8.96 6.06 -1.90
CA PRO A 310 7.67 6.70 -1.64
C PRO A 310 7.44 6.96 -0.14
N ASN A 311 8.30 7.71 0.49
CA ASN A 311 8.30 8.02 1.92
C ASN A 311 7.55 9.33 2.17
N GLY A 312 6.28 9.28 2.57
CA GLY A 312 5.42 10.45 2.63
C GLY A 312 5.22 11.07 1.24
N SER A 313 5.60 12.33 1.06
CA SER A 313 5.62 13.00 -0.23
C SER A 313 6.59 12.34 -1.22
N GLY A 314 7.73 11.90 -0.74
CA GLY A 314 8.78 11.22 -1.49
C GLY A 314 10.16 11.54 -0.92
N SER A 315 11.13 10.67 -1.18
CA SER A 315 12.50 10.89 -0.69
C SER A 315 13.54 10.32 -1.62
N LEU A 316 14.75 10.89 -1.54
CA LEU A 316 15.92 10.43 -2.24
C LEU A 316 16.90 9.72 -1.32
N ILE A 317 17.47 8.62 -1.82
CA ILE A 317 18.62 7.93 -1.24
C ILE A 317 19.74 7.99 -2.27
N ARG A 318 20.73 8.85 -2.04
CA ARG A 318 21.85 9.06 -2.97
C ARG A 318 22.73 7.82 -3.03
N PHE A 319 23.24 7.50 -4.20
CA PHE A 319 24.18 6.40 -4.36
C PHE A 319 25.42 6.63 -3.52
N ASN A 320 25.95 5.57 -2.97
CA ASN A 320 27.23 5.58 -2.24
C ASN A 320 27.28 6.62 -1.10
N ASN A 321 26.14 6.92 -0.45
CA ASN A 321 26.01 8.00 0.56
C ASN A 321 26.73 7.73 1.90
N GLY A 322 27.38 6.58 2.05
CA GLY A 322 28.14 6.23 3.26
C GLY A 322 27.29 5.76 4.45
N LYS A 323 26.00 5.51 4.23
CA LYS A 323 25.04 5.10 5.29
C LYS A 323 24.85 3.58 5.36
N GLU A 324 25.80 2.79 4.91
CA GLU A 324 25.77 1.31 4.88
C GLU A 324 25.60 0.63 6.24
N TYR A 325 25.90 1.34 7.32
CA TYR A 325 25.77 0.82 8.70
C TYR A 325 24.38 0.97 9.29
N THR A 326 23.49 1.66 8.59
CA THR A 326 22.12 1.88 9.07
C THR A 326 21.19 0.74 8.66
N GLN A 327 19.96 0.76 9.16
CA GLN A 327 18.91 -0.12 8.68
C GLN A 327 18.58 0.24 7.21
N SER A 328 18.36 -0.78 6.36
CA SER A 328 17.87 -0.56 5.01
C SER A 328 16.47 0.06 5.04
N TYR A 329 16.14 0.86 4.04
CA TYR A 329 14.79 1.37 3.88
C TYR A 329 13.84 0.20 3.59
N MET A 330 12.69 0.17 4.27
CA MET A 330 11.58 -0.74 4.02
C MET A 330 10.30 -0.10 4.52
N GLN A 331 9.36 0.15 3.63
CA GLN A 331 8.06 0.74 3.94
C GLN A 331 6.96 0.01 3.19
N SER A 332 5.89 -0.33 3.90
CA SER A 332 4.70 -0.94 3.28
C SER A 332 3.88 0.09 2.53
N VAL A 333 3.45 -0.26 1.32
CA VAL A 333 2.54 0.55 0.51
C VAL A 333 1.22 0.72 1.25
N TYR A 334 0.67 1.93 1.25
CA TYR A 334 -0.52 2.35 1.99
C TYR A 334 -0.42 2.12 3.51
N GLY A 335 0.80 2.15 4.07
CA GLY A 335 1.06 1.93 5.48
C GLY A 335 1.01 0.46 5.89
N ILE A 336 1.19 0.20 7.18
CA ILE A 336 1.20 -1.16 7.74
C ILE A 336 -0.23 -1.65 7.97
N ASP A 337 -0.54 -2.88 7.55
CA ASP A 337 -1.76 -3.54 8.01
C ASP A 337 -1.68 -3.84 9.50
N GLN A 338 -2.42 -3.08 10.30
CA GLN A 338 -2.44 -3.20 11.76
C GLN A 338 -2.89 -4.57 12.28
N LEU A 339 -3.52 -5.38 11.44
CA LEU A 339 -4.01 -6.70 11.80
C LEU A 339 -3.06 -7.83 11.43
N SER A 340 -2.12 -7.62 10.50
CA SER A 340 -1.22 -8.68 10.04
C SER A 340 -0.15 -9.06 11.07
N SER A 341 0.35 -8.10 11.85
CA SER A 341 1.42 -8.31 12.81
C SER A 341 0.97 -8.61 14.23
N GLY A 342 -0.32 -8.44 14.54
CA GLY A 342 -0.86 -8.54 15.90
C GLY A 342 -0.26 -7.56 16.91
N ASN A 343 0.52 -6.63 16.43
CA ASN A 343 1.26 -5.69 17.24
C ASN A 343 0.65 -4.30 17.15
N LEU A 344 -0.10 -3.92 18.15
CA LEU A 344 -0.33 -2.51 18.53
C LEU A 344 0.99 -1.77 18.86
N THR A 345 2.13 -2.37 18.58
CA THR A 345 3.47 -1.87 18.88
C THR A 345 4.18 -1.27 17.67
N GLN A 346 3.46 -0.64 16.78
CA GLN A 346 4.11 0.42 16.02
C GLN A 346 4.51 1.48 17.06
N THR A 347 5.80 1.56 17.34
CA THR A 347 6.30 2.35 18.45
C THR A 347 6.45 3.81 18.09
N GLU A 348 6.44 4.15 16.81
CA GLU A 348 6.67 5.49 16.28
C GLU A 348 5.78 5.76 15.07
N TYR A 349 5.28 6.98 14.97
CA TYR A 349 4.58 7.43 13.77
C TYR A 349 5.60 7.61 12.65
N GLN A 350 5.25 7.13 11.47
CA GLN A 350 5.99 7.33 10.23
C GLN A 350 5.01 7.83 9.18
N GLN A 351 5.48 8.69 8.29
CA GLN A 351 4.68 9.10 7.16
C GLN A 351 4.34 7.87 6.32
N PRO A 352 3.06 7.62 6.03
CA PRO A 352 2.67 6.45 5.23
C PRO A 352 3.09 6.62 3.78
N VAL A 353 3.34 5.49 3.13
CA VAL A 353 3.50 5.42 1.68
C VAL A 353 2.12 5.59 1.04
N ARG A 354 1.95 6.61 0.21
CA ARG A 354 0.69 6.94 -0.46
C ARG A 354 0.60 6.43 -1.90
N MET A 355 1.74 6.14 -2.49
CA MET A 355 1.87 5.75 -3.89
C MET A 355 2.61 4.42 -4.01
N PRO A 356 2.15 3.49 -4.87
CA PRO A 356 2.79 2.19 -5.07
C PRO A 356 3.95 2.31 -6.08
N VAL A 357 4.90 3.20 -5.83
CA VAL A 357 5.99 3.51 -6.76
C VAL A 357 7.36 3.50 -6.10
N PHE A 358 8.39 3.34 -6.90
CA PHE A 358 9.79 3.52 -6.54
C PHE A 358 10.60 3.82 -7.81
N GLY A 359 11.83 4.30 -7.69
CA GLY A 359 12.59 4.64 -8.88
C GLY A 359 14.09 4.61 -8.70
N ILE A 360 14.78 4.67 -9.83
CA ILE A 360 16.24 4.82 -9.90
C ILE A 360 16.58 5.83 -10.99
N VAL A 361 17.44 6.76 -10.66
CA VAL A 361 17.93 7.80 -11.57
C VAL A 361 19.45 7.81 -11.54
N SER A 362 20.05 7.77 -12.73
CA SER A 362 21.49 7.93 -12.95
C SER A 362 21.76 8.75 -14.23
N GLU A 363 23.00 8.94 -14.60
CA GLU A 363 23.37 9.69 -15.80
C GLU A 363 22.80 9.06 -17.09
N ASP A 364 22.70 7.74 -17.13
CA ASP A 364 22.33 6.95 -18.32
C ASP A 364 20.90 6.41 -18.31
N ARG A 365 20.18 6.47 -17.18
CA ARG A 365 18.81 5.93 -17.05
C ARG A 365 17.96 6.64 -16.01
N GLY A 366 16.68 6.77 -16.31
CA GLY A 366 15.61 7.07 -15.38
C GLY A 366 14.55 5.98 -15.47
N ILE A 367 14.30 5.23 -14.39
CA ILE A 367 13.36 4.12 -14.38
C ILE A 367 12.42 4.27 -13.19
N LEU A 368 11.13 4.30 -13.50
CA LEU A 368 10.07 4.27 -12.51
C LEU A 368 9.51 2.86 -12.40
N GLY A 369 9.47 2.28 -11.22
CA GLY A 369 8.71 1.07 -10.91
C GLY A 369 7.35 1.43 -10.36
N VAL A 370 6.28 0.96 -10.98
CA VAL A 370 4.89 1.06 -10.51
C VAL A 370 4.41 -0.33 -10.13
N ILE A 371 3.94 -0.51 -8.92
CA ILE A 371 3.34 -1.76 -8.47
C ILE A 371 1.86 -1.68 -8.84
N GLU A 372 1.46 -2.34 -9.92
CA GLU A 372 0.12 -2.23 -10.51
C GLU A 372 -0.92 -3.09 -9.79
N GLU A 373 -0.50 -4.27 -9.31
CA GLU A 373 -1.36 -5.24 -8.61
C GLU A 373 -0.56 -5.89 -7.48
N GLY A 374 -1.22 -6.26 -6.40
CA GLY A 374 -0.60 -6.72 -5.17
C GLY A 374 0.05 -5.59 -4.36
N ASP A 375 -0.23 -4.35 -4.68
CA ASP A 375 0.34 -3.16 -4.06
C ASP A 375 0.06 -3.10 -2.55
N THR A 376 -1.13 -3.52 -2.11
CA THR A 376 -1.48 -3.61 -0.69
C THR A 376 -0.67 -4.64 0.10
N LEU A 377 -0.09 -5.61 -0.60
CA LEU A 377 0.77 -6.67 -0.06
C LEU A 377 2.24 -6.26 -0.10
N ALA A 378 2.55 -5.18 -0.84
CA ALA A 378 3.89 -4.78 -1.16
C ALA A 378 4.55 -3.93 -0.07
N ALA A 379 5.87 -4.08 0.02
CA ALA A 379 6.76 -3.13 0.66
C ALA A 379 7.87 -2.74 -0.31
N VAL A 380 8.18 -1.45 -0.37
CA VAL A 380 9.33 -0.93 -1.12
C VAL A 380 10.58 -1.05 -0.25
N ASN A 381 11.61 -1.68 -0.79
CA ASN A 381 12.88 -1.91 -0.12
C ASN A 381 14.00 -1.19 -0.87
N ALA A 382 14.89 -0.50 -0.16
CA ALA A 382 16.07 0.11 -0.75
C ALA A 382 17.32 -0.11 0.09
N CYS A 383 18.45 -0.24 -0.59
CA CYS A 383 19.72 -0.52 0.04
C CYS A 383 20.86 0.20 -0.71
N VAL A 384 21.76 0.77 0.04
CA VAL A 384 22.96 1.42 -0.53
C VAL A 384 24.11 0.43 -0.66
N SER A 385 25.03 0.76 -1.55
CA SER A 385 26.28 0.00 -1.76
C SER A 385 27.09 -0.19 -0.46
N LYS A 386 28.00 -1.13 -0.46
CA LYS A 386 28.89 -1.53 0.65
C LYS A 386 28.19 -2.18 1.83
N LYS A 387 26.85 -2.15 1.93
CA LYS A 387 26.11 -2.83 2.99
C LYS A 387 26.13 -4.36 2.80
N VAL A 388 25.73 -4.85 1.65
CA VAL A 388 25.69 -6.31 1.32
C VAL A 388 26.35 -6.65 0.00
N SER A 389 26.55 -5.67 -0.86
CA SER A 389 27.17 -5.79 -2.19
C SER A 389 27.77 -4.44 -2.62
N SER A 390 28.34 -4.38 -3.83
CA SER A 390 28.86 -3.15 -4.43
C SER A 390 27.77 -2.28 -5.10
N TYR A 391 26.48 -2.58 -4.88
CA TYR A 391 25.39 -1.95 -5.62
C TYR A 391 24.39 -1.25 -4.72
N ASN A 392 23.85 -0.15 -5.25
CA ASN A 392 22.67 0.56 -4.76
C ASN A 392 21.46 0.02 -5.52
N TYR A 393 20.37 -0.32 -4.83
CA TYR A 393 19.21 -0.95 -5.45
C TYR A 393 17.91 -0.72 -4.68
N VAL A 394 16.79 -0.77 -5.41
CA VAL A 394 15.44 -0.63 -4.90
C VAL A 394 14.53 -1.68 -5.54
N TYR A 395 13.64 -2.28 -4.75
CA TYR A 395 12.78 -3.36 -5.23
C TYR A 395 11.54 -3.55 -4.36
N PRO A 396 10.45 -4.14 -4.87
CA PRO A 396 9.30 -4.52 -4.09
C PRO A 396 9.41 -5.94 -3.51
N SER A 397 8.81 -6.12 -2.34
CA SER A 397 8.56 -7.45 -1.76
C SER A 397 7.11 -7.56 -1.32
N PHE A 398 6.49 -8.73 -1.48
CA PHE A 398 5.07 -8.96 -1.32
C PHE A 398 4.82 -9.97 -0.20
N THR A 399 4.06 -9.59 0.82
CA THR A 399 3.69 -10.46 1.94
C THR A 399 2.38 -11.16 1.63
N LEU A 400 2.42 -12.48 1.46
CA LEU A 400 1.30 -13.28 0.95
C LEU A 400 0.47 -13.97 2.02
N ARG A 401 0.88 -13.90 3.30
CA ARG A 401 0.16 -14.54 4.41
C ARG A 401 0.08 -13.65 5.62
N THR A 402 -1.10 -13.58 6.21
CA THR A 402 -1.31 -12.94 7.51
C THR A 402 -0.77 -13.83 8.62
N TYR A 403 -0.08 -13.25 9.58
CA TYR A 403 0.39 -13.93 10.78
C TYR A 403 0.20 -13.07 12.03
N GLU A 404 0.16 -13.73 13.19
CA GLU A 404 0.16 -13.08 14.49
C GLU A 404 1.09 -13.82 15.44
N THR A 405 1.91 -13.09 16.18
CA THR A 405 2.76 -13.66 17.23
C THR A 405 2.06 -13.52 18.58
N LEU A 406 1.62 -14.63 19.12
CA LEU A 406 0.93 -14.72 20.41
C LEU A 406 1.95 -14.86 21.54
N SER A 407 1.88 -13.98 22.53
CA SER A 407 2.66 -14.10 23.77
C SER A 407 1.98 -15.12 24.69
N MET A 408 2.73 -16.15 25.09
CA MET A 408 2.28 -17.19 26.01
C MET A 408 3.18 -17.22 27.26
N ASN A 409 2.71 -17.84 28.34
CA ASN A 409 3.51 -18.00 29.56
C ASN A 409 4.82 -18.75 29.24
N GLY A 410 5.90 -18.01 29.12
CA GLY A 410 7.26 -18.55 28.90
C GLY A 410 7.75 -18.57 27.47
N GLY A 411 7.03 -17.99 26.51
CA GLY A 411 7.48 -17.88 25.10
C GLY A 411 6.50 -17.15 24.19
N SER A 412 6.78 -17.17 22.92
CA SER A 412 5.90 -16.68 21.87
C SER A 412 5.62 -17.79 20.86
N MET A 413 4.45 -17.77 20.25
CA MET A 413 4.05 -18.68 19.18
C MET A 413 3.53 -17.85 17.99
N THR A 414 4.09 -18.03 16.81
CA THR A 414 3.57 -17.43 15.59
C THR A 414 2.50 -18.34 15.00
N VAL A 415 1.37 -17.74 14.67
CA VAL A 415 0.26 -18.39 13.97
C VAL A 415 0.13 -17.73 12.61
N ILE A 416 0.20 -18.50 11.55
CA ILE A 416 0.15 -18.03 10.16
C ILE A 416 -1.12 -18.55 9.47
N SER A 417 -1.64 -17.80 8.50
CA SER A 417 -2.79 -18.24 7.70
C SER A 417 -2.43 -19.45 6.84
N PRO A 418 -3.31 -20.47 6.72
CA PRO A 418 -3.05 -21.68 5.92
C PRO A 418 -3.03 -21.38 4.42
N GLU A 419 -3.78 -20.38 3.97
CA GLU A 419 -3.90 -20.02 2.56
C GLU A 419 -3.12 -18.73 2.25
N MET A 420 -2.53 -18.67 1.06
CA MET A 420 -1.95 -17.45 0.50
C MET A 420 -3.06 -16.52 0.02
N VAL A 421 -2.81 -15.23 0.08
CA VAL A 421 -3.62 -14.24 -0.62
C VAL A 421 -3.53 -14.50 -2.11
N GLN A 422 -4.69 -14.53 -2.79
CA GLN A 422 -4.74 -14.64 -4.23
C GLN A 422 -4.66 -13.23 -4.83
N ALA A 423 -3.61 -12.97 -5.61
CA ALA A 423 -3.35 -11.72 -6.29
C ALA A 423 -2.39 -11.97 -7.46
N ASP A 424 -2.30 -11.08 -8.40
CA ASP A 424 -1.18 -11.01 -9.30
C ASP A 424 -0.14 -10.07 -8.70
N LEU A 425 1.15 -10.42 -8.75
CA LEU A 425 2.23 -9.56 -8.27
C LEU A 425 2.81 -8.86 -9.49
N ARG A 426 2.25 -7.70 -9.83
CA ARG A 426 2.52 -7.04 -11.09
C ARG A 426 3.27 -5.73 -10.90
N ILE A 427 4.40 -5.61 -11.60
CA ILE A 427 5.27 -4.44 -11.56
C ILE A 427 5.50 -3.95 -12.97
N ARG A 428 5.25 -2.68 -13.23
CA ARG A 428 5.59 -1.97 -14.46
C ARG A 428 6.83 -1.11 -14.24
N TYR A 429 7.88 -1.34 -15.02
CA TYR A 429 9.07 -0.49 -15.06
C TYR A 429 8.99 0.42 -16.29
N ILE A 430 8.68 1.70 -16.08
CA ILE A 430 8.60 2.72 -17.13
C ILE A 430 9.97 3.35 -17.31
N PHE A 431 10.47 3.41 -18.55
CA PHE A 431 11.74 4.02 -18.90
C PHE A 431 11.48 5.48 -19.34
N ALA A 432 11.90 6.41 -18.51
CA ALA A 432 11.76 7.84 -18.79
C ALA A 432 12.53 8.25 -20.03
N GLU A 433 12.06 9.28 -20.71
CA GLU A 433 12.79 9.90 -21.82
C GLU A 433 13.85 10.87 -21.30
N LYS A 434 15.07 10.81 -21.88
CA LYS A 434 16.17 11.65 -21.45
C LYS A 434 15.94 13.11 -21.86
N GLN A 435 15.95 14.00 -20.88
CA GLN A 435 15.88 15.45 -21.11
C GLN A 435 17.25 16.03 -21.48
N GLU A 436 17.30 17.32 -21.84
CA GLU A 436 18.55 18.00 -22.19
C GLU A 436 19.58 18.01 -21.04
N ASP A 437 19.11 18.08 -19.79
CA ASP A 437 19.91 18.11 -18.54
C ASP A 437 20.06 16.73 -17.89
N GLY A 438 19.63 15.66 -18.56
CA GLY A 438 19.70 14.30 -18.05
C GLY A 438 18.37 13.74 -17.58
N TYR A 439 18.40 12.84 -16.60
CA TYR A 439 17.24 12.29 -15.95
C TYR A 439 17.08 12.85 -14.53
N SER A 440 15.86 13.04 -14.08
CA SER A 440 15.52 13.52 -12.74
C SER A 440 14.32 12.77 -12.15
N TYR A 441 14.10 12.93 -10.84
CA TYR A 441 12.88 12.43 -10.21
C TYR A 441 11.62 13.16 -10.71
N SER A 442 11.78 14.38 -11.23
CA SER A 442 10.68 15.13 -11.86
C SER A 442 10.18 14.42 -13.12
N ASP A 443 11.09 13.83 -13.91
CA ASP A 443 10.71 13.04 -15.08
C ASP A 443 9.95 11.77 -14.65
N LEU A 444 10.38 11.12 -13.55
CA LEU A 444 9.68 9.96 -13.02
C LEU A 444 8.27 10.32 -12.51
N ALA A 445 8.13 11.48 -11.86
CA ALA A 445 6.81 11.97 -11.43
C ALA A 445 5.91 12.26 -12.63
N GLY A 446 6.47 12.84 -13.70
CA GLY A 446 5.79 13.02 -14.99
C GLY A 446 5.32 11.69 -15.58
N CYS A 447 6.19 10.69 -15.66
CA CYS A 447 5.86 9.35 -16.14
C CYS A 447 4.71 8.73 -15.34
N TYR A 448 4.72 8.87 -14.01
CA TYR A 448 3.64 8.32 -13.18
C TYR A 448 2.32 9.05 -13.39
N ARG A 449 2.34 10.38 -13.43
CA ARG A 449 1.15 11.20 -13.75
C ARG A 449 0.54 10.82 -15.09
N ASP A 450 1.36 10.74 -16.14
CA ASP A 450 0.91 10.43 -17.49
C ASP A 450 0.30 9.00 -17.54
N TYR A 451 0.95 8.04 -16.90
CA TYR A 451 0.40 6.68 -16.72
C TYR A 451 -0.97 6.69 -16.04
N LEU A 452 -1.16 7.49 -14.97
CA LEU A 452 -2.44 7.57 -14.26
C LEU A 452 -3.52 8.29 -15.09
N ILE A 453 -3.16 9.28 -15.89
CA ILE A 453 -4.07 9.95 -16.83
C ILE A 453 -4.52 8.96 -17.91
N ASP A 454 -3.61 8.21 -18.51
CA ASP A 454 -3.92 7.21 -19.53
C ASP A 454 -4.81 6.09 -18.98
N LYS A 455 -4.61 5.72 -17.73
CA LYS A 455 -5.43 4.72 -17.01
C LYS A 455 -6.80 5.30 -16.60
N GLY A 456 -6.95 6.63 -16.55
CA GLY A 456 -8.17 7.32 -16.10
C GLY A 456 -8.29 7.43 -14.57
N ASP A 457 -7.18 7.31 -13.85
CA ASP A 457 -7.10 7.47 -12.40
C ASP A 457 -6.82 8.94 -12.00
N LEU A 458 -6.34 9.76 -12.93
CA LEU A 458 -6.24 11.21 -12.81
C LEU A 458 -6.94 11.91 -13.98
N THR A 459 -7.63 13.01 -13.67
CA THR A 459 -8.24 13.88 -14.69
C THR A 459 -7.63 15.28 -14.60
N PRO A 460 -7.04 15.81 -15.69
CA PRO A 460 -6.51 17.15 -15.70
C PRO A 460 -7.57 18.21 -15.37
N LEU A 461 -7.26 19.20 -14.54
CA LEU A 461 -8.10 20.37 -14.26
C LEU A 461 -8.15 21.35 -15.43
N GLY A 462 -7.04 21.42 -16.20
CA GLY A 462 -6.90 22.23 -17.40
C GLY A 462 -6.89 21.40 -18.67
N GLU A 463 -6.87 22.08 -19.84
CA GLU A 463 -6.60 21.40 -21.12
C GLU A 463 -5.12 21.02 -21.19
N ALA A 464 -4.79 19.78 -21.56
CA ALA A 464 -3.44 19.21 -21.56
C ALA A 464 -2.40 20.04 -22.38
N GLU A 465 -2.85 20.89 -23.32
CA GLU A 465 -2.00 21.77 -24.14
C GLU A 465 -2.12 23.24 -23.77
N GLN A 466 -2.66 23.59 -22.59
CA GLN A 466 -2.89 24.98 -22.24
C GLN A 466 -1.56 25.71 -21.98
N LYS A 467 -1.10 26.46 -22.98
CA LYS A 467 0.09 27.33 -22.91
C LYS A 467 -0.23 28.76 -22.39
N ALA A 468 -1.49 29.03 -22.12
CA ALA A 468 -1.91 30.34 -21.64
C ALA A 468 -2.02 30.31 -20.11
N VAL A 469 -1.36 31.26 -19.46
CA VAL A 469 -1.48 31.45 -18.01
C VAL A 469 -2.88 31.98 -17.72
N THR A 470 -3.68 31.24 -16.96
CA THR A 470 -4.95 31.66 -16.39
C THR A 470 -4.74 32.12 -14.96
N GLU A 471 -5.38 33.21 -14.56
CA GLU A 471 -5.37 33.66 -13.16
C GLU A 471 -6.65 33.15 -12.50
N GLN A 472 -6.51 32.31 -11.48
CA GLN A 472 -7.59 31.82 -10.66
C GLN A 472 -7.16 31.82 -9.20
N ASP A 473 -7.94 32.49 -8.35
CA ASP A 473 -7.66 32.50 -6.93
C ASP A 473 -7.69 31.06 -6.34
N ILE A 474 -6.69 30.76 -5.51
CA ILE A 474 -6.60 29.49 -4.81
C ILE A 474 -7.64 29.38 -3.71
N PRO A 475 -8.10 28.20 -3.30
CA PRO A 475 -8.92 28.05 -2.13
C PRO A 475 -8.12 28.23 -0.83
N LEU A 476 -8.80 28.73 0.22
CA LEU A 476 -8.39 28.52 1.61
C LEU A 476 -9.13 27.30 2.15
N TYR A 477 -8.44 26.29 2.65
CA TYR A 477 -9.06 25.14 3.29
C TYR A 477 -9.30 25.39 4.77
N LEU A 478 -10.52 25.11 5.25
CA LEU A 478 -10.89 25.23 6.64
C LEU A 478 -11.54 23.96 7.15
N ASP A 479 -10.94 23.33 8.13
CA ASP A 479 -11.63 22.40 8.99
C ASP A 479 -12.42 23.17 10.04
N ILE A 480 -13.75 23.13 9.97
CA ILE A 480 -14.62 23.76 10.98
C ILE A 480 -15.14 22.70 11.93
N LEU A 481 -14.74 22.81 13.19
CA LEU A 481 -15.16 21.90 14.23
C LEU A 481 -16.55 22.34 14.77
N GLY A 482 -17.57 21.56 14.42
CA GLY A 482 -18.96 21.82 14.80
C GLY A 482 -19.31 21.27 16.18
N GLY A 483 -19.71 20.02 16.27
CA GLY A 483 -20.17 19.40 17.51
C GLY A 483 -19.16 18.45 18.15
N VAL A 484 -18.87 18.63 19.43
CA VAL A 484 -17.94 17.78 20.19
C VAL A 484 -18.67 17.10 21.35
N LYS A 485 -18.40 15.81 21.58
CA LYS A 485 -18.96 15.09 22.73
C LYS A 485 -18.31 15.54 24.02
N GLU A 486 -19.14 15.91 24.98
CA GLU A 486 -18.74 16.31 26.31
C GLU A 486 -19.47 15.48 27.37
N THR A 487 -18.79 15.20 28.46
CA THR A 487 -19.39 14.53 29.63
C THR A 487 -20.06 15.54 30.54
N GLU A 488 -21.37 15.44 30.67
CA GLU A 488 -22.17 16.21 31.58
C GLU A 488 -22.76 15.36 32.72
N PHE A 489 -23.22 16.02 33.79
CA PHE A 489 -23.81 15.37 34.93
C PHE A 489 -25.21 15.89 35.20
N PHE A 490 -26.20 15.02 35.28
CA PHE A 490 -27.53 15.35 35.71
C PHE A 490 -27.92 14.53 36.96
N LEU A 491 -28.21 15.19 38.05
CA LEU A 491 -28.51 14.57 39.36
C LEU A 491 -27.44 13.52 39.79
N GLY A 492 -26.18 13.77 39.47
CA GLY A 492 -25.07 12.85 39.77
C GLY A 492 -24.89 11.69 38.78
N ALA A 493 -25.75 11.55 37.77
CA ALA A 493 -25.62 10.60 36.70
C ALA A 493 -24.85 11.24 35.52
N GLN A 494 -23.82 10.59 35.07
CA GLN A 494 -23.02 10.97 33.89
C GLN A 494 -23.78 10.69 32.62
N TYR A 495 -23.81 11.64 31.69
CA TYR A 495 -24.29 11.42 30.33
C TYR A 495 -23.43 12.17 29.30
N LEU A 496 -23.46 11.74 28.04
CA LEU A 496 -22.77 12.41 26.95
C LEU A 496 -23.74 13.42 26.31
N SER A 497 -23.30 14.66 26.22
CA SER A 497 -23.94 15.76 25.49
C SER A 497 -23.07 16.16 24.30
N VAL A 498 -23.62 16.93 23.37
CA VAL A 498 -22.85 17.59 22.33
C VAL A 498 -22.71 19.05 22.67
N ASN A 499 -21.45 19.51 22.81
CA ASN A 499 -21.15 20.95 22.91
C ASN A 499 -20.93 21.50 21.49
N PRO A 500 -21.66 22.51 21.02
CA PRO A 500 -21.39 23.16 19.75
C PRO A 500 -20.16 24.07 19.91
N MET A 501 -19.09 23.76 19.19
CA MET A 501 -17.90 24.62 19.11
C MET A 501 -18.08 25.71 18.06
N THR A 502 -18.71 25.37 16.94
CA THR A 502 -19.07 26.30 15.87
C THR A 502 -20.45 25.90 15.31
N THR A 503 -21.43 26.77 15.38
CA THR A 503 -22.73 26.58 14.71
C THR A 503 -22.67 27.01 13.25
N TYR A 504 -23.66 26.63 12.41
CA TYR A 504 -23.70 27.06 10.99
C TYR A 504 -23.73 28.58 10.84
N LYS A 505 -24.38 29.27 11.76
CA LYS A 505 -24.43 30.75 11.77
C LYS A 505 -23.04 31.33 12.13
N GLU A 506 -22.40 30.80 13.16
CA GLU A 506 -21.06 31.24 13.57
C GLU A 506 -19.99 30.92 12.49
N ALA A 507 -20.15 29.81 11.76
CA ALA A 507 -19.32 29.53 10.57
C ALA A 507 -19.52 30.65 9.50
N GLY A 508 -20.76 31.09 9.30
CA GLY A 508 -21.05 32.23 8.45
C GLY A 508 -20.37 33.52 8.89
N GLU A 509 -20.28 33.77 10.20
CA GLU A 509 -19.59 34.94 10.77
C GLU A 509 -18.06 34.86 10.53
N ILE A 510 -17.45 33.66 10.65
CA ILE A 510 -16.05 33.45 10.28
C ILE A 510 -15.80 33.76 8.80
N LEU A 511 -16.70 33.29 7.92
CA LEU A 511 -16.61 33.59 6.48
C LEU A 511 -16.76 35.09 6.17
N ASP A 512 -17.62 35.80 6.91
CA ASP A 512 -17.78 37.26 6.77
C ASP A 512 -16.47 38.00 7.09
N GLU A 513 -15.71 37.54 8.08
CA GLU A 513 -14.42 38.13 8.45
C GLU A 513 -13.32 37.82 7.42
N LEU A 514 -13.27 36.58 6.90
CA LEU A 514 -12.34 36.21 5.82
C LEU A 514 -12.61 37.02 4.55
N GLU A 515 -13.85 37.16 4.12
CA GLU A 515 -14.25 37.97 2.96
C GLU A 515 -13.86 39.45 3.12
N GLN A 516 -14.01 40.01 4.33
CA GLN A 516 -13.54 41.36 4.64
C GLN A 516 -12.01 41.46 4.56
N GLY A 517 -11.28 40.38 4.85
CA GLY A 517 -9.84 40.23 4.67
C GLY A 517 -9.41 40.00 3.21
N GLY A 518 -10.35 39.85 2.27
CA GLY A 518 -10.09 39.61 0.85
C GLY A 518 -9.97 38.14 0.46
N VAL A 519 -10.34 37.20 1.34
CA VAL A 519 -10.37 35.77 1.07
C VAL A 519 -11.77 35.37 0.62
N ASP A 520 -11.97 35.25 -0.68
CA ASP A 520 -13.32 34.99 -1.23
C ASP A 520 -13.57 33.49 -1.46
N ARG A 521 -12.54 32.73 -1.88
CA ARG A 521 -12.65 31.31 -2.19
C ARG A 521 -12.25 30.44 -0.98
N VAL A 522 -13.24 29.86 -0.31
CA VAL A 522 -13.00 29.02 0.87
C VAL A 522 -13.61 27.64 0.66
N VAL A 523 -12.86 26.59 0.95
CA VAL A 523 -13.31 25.20 0.96
C VAL A 523 -13.41 24.74 2.41
N VAL A 524 -14.61 24.43 2.86
CA VAL A 524 -14.91 24.06 4.25
C VAL A 524 -15.12 22.57 4.38
N ASN A 525 -14.35 21.91 5.26
CA ASN A 525 -14.63 20.59 5.80
C ASN A 525 -15.35 20.75 7.14
N TYR A 526 -16.68 20.59 7.15
CA TYR A 526 -17.47 20.77 8.36
C TYR A 526 -17.58 19.47 9.16
N GLN A 527 -16.88 19.42 10.27
CA GLN A 527 -16.74 18.23 11.11
C GLN A 527 -17.79 18.19 12.24
N GLY A 528 -18.19 17.00 12.66
CA GLY A 528 -19.06 16.82 13.81
C GLY A 528 -20.50 17.29 13.64
N TRP A 529 -21.00 17.33 12.44
CA TRP A 529 -22.30 17.88 12.05
C TRP A 529 -23.50 16.95 12.32
N PHE A 530 -23.26 15.63 12.42
CA PHE A 530 -24.32 14.62 12.54
C PHE A 530 -24.02 13.55 13.60
N ASN A 531 -25.03 12.74 13.92
CA ASN A 531 -24.97 11.54 14.77
C ASN A 531 -24.20 11.70 16.09
N GLY A 532 -24.26 12.88 16.69
CA GLY A 532 -23.66 13.14 18.00
C GLY A 532 -22.26 13.71 17.97
N GLY A 533 -21.86 14.37 16.88
CA GLY A 533 -20.65 15.19 16.80
C GLY A 533 -19.45 14.44 16.21
N TYR A 534 -18.27 14.99 16.37
CA TYR A 534 -17.01 14.54 15.75
C TYR A 534 -16.76 13.03 15.84
N TYR A 535 -16.84 12.45 17.04
CA TYR A 535 -16.86 10.99 17.23
C TYR A 535 -18.29 10.47 17.05
N HIS A 536 -18.80 10.53 15.81
CA HIS A 536 -20.19 10.20 15.49
C HIS A 536 -20.58 8.75 15.79
N ASN A 537 -21.86 8.47 15.93
CA ASN A 537 -22.39 7.11 15.97
C ASN A 537 -22.37 6.52 14.56
N ALA A 538 -22.64 5.20 14.46
CA ALA A 538 -22.65 4.51 13.17
C ALA A 538 -23.34 5.31 12.05
N PRO A 539 -22.70 5.46 10.88
CA PRO A 539 -23.20 6.33 9.80
C PRO A 539 -24.26 5.67 8.90
N ASP A 540 -25.00 4.69 9.42
CA ASP A 540 -26.14 4.06 8.73
C ASP A 540 -27.41 4.93 8.73
N ASN A 541 -27.36 6.08 9.39
CA ASN A 541 -28.38 7.11 9.39
C ASN A 541 -27.75 8.50 9.54
N ILE A 542 -28.44 9.56 9.10
CA ILE A 542 -28.01 10.94 9.29
C ILE A 542 -29.02 11.64 10.19
N ASN A 543 -28.58 11.97 11.40
CA ASN A 543 -29.32 12.80 12.34
C ASN A 543 -28.49 14.05 12.64
N LEU A 544 -28.90 15.18 12.10
CA LEU A 544 -28.20 16.45 12.32
C LEU A 544 -28.06 16.75 13.80
N VAL A 545 -26.98 17.37 14.21
CA VAL A 545 -26.80 17.90 15.56
C VAL A 545 -27.58 19.22 15.68
N GLY A 546 -28.80 19.14 16.19
CA GLY A 546 -29.72 20.29 16.24
C GLY A 546 -29.21 21.50 17.01
N LYS A 547 -28.16 21.36 17.85
CA LYS A 547 -27.48 22.47 18.51
C LYS A 547 -26.63 23.32 17.56
N LEU A 548 -26.29 22.79 16.38
CA LEU A 548 -25.50 23.51 15.37
C LEU A 548 -26.36 24.35 14.45
N GLY A 549 -27.65 24.04 14.36
CA GLY A 549 -28.61 24.69 13.49
C GLY A 549 -29.53 23.69 12.77
N SER A 550 -30.33 24.21 11.84
CA SER A 550 -31.24 23.44 10.99
C SER A 550 -30.55 23.00 9.69
N GLN A 551 -31.14 22.01 9.00
CA GLN A 551 -30.68 21.60 7.66
C GLN A 551 -30.66 22.78 6.67
N LYS A 552 -31.64 23.65 6.72
CA LYS A 552 -31.70 24.86 5.86
C LYS A 552 -30.54 25.83 6.09
N GLU A 553 -30.07 25.95 7.33
CA GLU A 553 -28.90 26.78 7.64
C GLU A 553 -27.61 26.15 7.14
N LEU A 554 -27.48 24.82 7.19
CA LEU A 554 -26.37 24.09 6.61
C LEU A 554 -26.34 24.22 5.06
N GLU A 555 -27.51 24.04 4.42
CA GLU A 555 -27.67 24.20 2.98
C GLU A 555 -27.36 25.63 2.52
N ALA A 556 -27.85 26.63 3.27
CA ALA A 556 -27.55 28.04 2.98
C ALA A 556 -26.05 28.39 3.14
N LEU A 557 -25.33 27.70 4.03
CA LEU A 557 -23.89 27.85 4.16
C LEU A 557 -23.17 27.25 2.92
N SER A 558 -23.67 26.12 2.39
CA SER A 558 -23.16 25.51 1.14
C SER A 558 -23.41 26.45 -0.05
N ASP A 559 -24.63 26.92 -0.23
CA ASP A 559 -25.02 27.86 -1.30
C ASP A 559 -24.11 29.11 -1.32
N ARG A 560 -23.80 29.64 -0.12
CA ARG A 560 -22.94 30.82 0.02
C ARG A 560 -21.50 30.51 -0.47
N LEU A 561 -20.93 29.41 -0.03
CA LEU A 561 -19.57 29.00 -0.42
C LEU A 561 -19.47 28.72 -1.92
N GLU A 562 -20.47 28.04 -2.49
CA GLU A 562 -20.52 27.78 -3.93
C GLU A 562 -20.65 29.07 -4.75
N ALA A 563 -21.41 30.06 -4.28
CA ALA A 563 -21.54 31.34 -4.94
C ALA A 563 -20.25 32.14 -5.03
N SER A 564 -19.27 31.88 -4.13
CA SER A 564 -17.92 32.45 -4.16
C SER A 564 -16.87 31.55 -4.76
N GLY A 565 -17.26 30.43 -5.40
CA GLY A 565 -16.35 29.46 -6.01
C GLY A 565 -15.63 28.54 -5.01
N GLY A 566 -16.11 28.50 -3.76
CA GLY A 566 -15.70 27.57 -2.72
C GLY A 566 -16.61 26.34 -2.68
N ALA A 567 -16.51 25.55 -1.59
CA ALA A 567 -17.27 24.32 -1.40
C ALA A 567 -17.52 24.03 0.08
N LEU A 568 -18.61 23.30 0.37
CA LEU A 568 -18.89 22.73 1.68
C LEU A 568 -18.89 21.21 1.61
N TYR A 569 -17.93 20.61 2.26
CA TYR A 569 -17.85 19.17 2.48
C TYR A 569 -18.27 18.82 3.91
N THR A 570 -19.05 17.76 4.04
CA THR A 570 -19.51 17.26 5.33
C THR A 570 -18.76 15.99 5.71
N ASP A 571 -18.06 16.01 6.83
CA ASP A 571 -17.13 14.99 7.27
C ASP A 571 -17.81 13.69 7.76
N VAL A 572 -17.25 12.54 7.41
CA VAL A 572 -17.67 11.21 7.87
C VAL A 572 -16.52 10.22 7.94
N ALA A 573 -16.52 9.35 8.95
CA ALA A 573 -15.65 8.19 9.08
C ALA A 573 -16.42 6.90 8.86
N PHE A 574 -15.90 5.98 8.06
CA PHE A 574 -16.49 4.67 7.76
C PHE A 574 -15.67 3.51 8.28
N GLN A 575 -14.35 3.58 8.22
CA GLN A 575 -13.44 2.50 8.62
C GLN A 575 -13.14 2.51 10.13
N LYS A 576 -13.32 3.65 10.78
CA LYS A 576 -13.11 3.81 12.23
C LYS A 576 -14.39 4.17 12.95
N GLN A 577 -14.71 3.41 13.98
CA GLN A 577 -15.86 3.72 14.84
C GLN A 577 -15.42 3.88 16.28
N SER A 578 -15.70 5.03 16.86
CA SER A 578 -15.41 5.29 18.27
C SER A 578 -16.00 4.18 19.17
N ARG A 579 -15.27 3.78 20.18
CA ARG A 579 -15.69 2.75 21.15
C ARG A 579 -17.01 3.06 21.85
N ILE A 580 -17.41 4.33 21.89
CA ILE A 580 -18.67 4.78 22.47
C ILE A 580 -19.80 4.97 21.44
N ALA A 581 -19.54 4.69 20.16
CA ALA A 581 -20.54 4.87 19.09
C ALA A 581 -21.76 3.99 19.31
N LYS A 582 -22.95 4.58 19.16
CA LYS A 582 -24.22 3.86 19.21
C LYS A 582 -24.55 3.31 17.81
N GLY A 583 -25.27 2.21 17.78
CA GLY A 583 -25.66 1.54 16.52
C GLY A 583 -24.55 0.69 15.89
N TYR A 584 -23.39 0.58 16.52
CA TYR A 584 -22.26 -0.23 16.15
C TYR A 584 -22.01 -1.33 17.19
N LEU A 585 -21.76 -2.54 16.72
CA LEU A 585 -21.49 -3.70 17.56
C LEU A 585 -20.04 -4.19 17.39
N GLY A 586 -19.11 -3.57 18.11
CA GLY A 586 -17.69 -3.82 18.00
C GLY A 586 -17.29 -5.30 18.06
N SER A 587 -18.00 -6.15 18.82
CA SER A 587 -17.71 -7.60 18.88
C SER A 587 -18.04 -8.36 17.58
N VAL A 588 -18.87 -7.79 16.70
CA VAL A 588 -19.36 -8.42 15.46
C VAL A 588 -18.83 -7.72 14.22
N GLU A 589 -18.94 -6.39 14.20
CA GLU A 589 -18.69 -5.55 13.01
C GLU A 589 -17.25 -5.09 12.89
N SER A 590 -16.42 -5.29 13.93
CA SER A 590 -14.99 -4.97 13.86
C SER A 590 -14.18 -6.11 13.29
N SER A 591 -13.12 -5.74 12.59
CA SER A 591 -12.03 -6.63 12.18
C SER A 591 -11.42 -7.33 13.40
N LYS A 592 -10.81 -8.48 13.17
CA LYS A 592 -10.22 -9.31 14.23
C LYS A 592 -8.81 -9.71 13.89
N TYR A 593 -7.97 -9.79 14.90
CA TYR A 593 -6.65 -10.38 14.78
C TYR A 593 -6.76 -11.87 14.44
N TYR A 594 -5.89 -12.34 13.56
CA TYR A 594 -5.94 -13.70 13.01
C TYR A 594 -5.71 -14.78 14.07
N GLY A 595 -4.70 -14.64 14.89
CA GLY A 595 -4.27 -15.65 15.86
C GLY A 595 -5.14 -15.64 17.12
N SER A 596 -5.32 -14.47 17.73
CA SER A 596 -6.05 -14.31 18.99
C SER A 596 -7.56 -14.24 18.83
N GLY A 597 -8.05 -13.81 17.67
CA GLY A 597 -9.46 -13.53 17.42
C GLY A 597 -10.01 -12.33 18.21
N HIS A 598 -9.12 -11.55 18.83
CA HIS A 598 -9.52 -10.32 19.51
C HIS A 598 -9.97 -9.27 18.50
N VAL A 599 -10.90 -8.42 18.94
CA VAL A 599 -11.35 -7.26 18.16
C VAL A 599 -10.21 -6.28 17.98
N ALA A 600 -10.00 -5.84 16.75
CA ALA A 600 -9.01 -4.84 16.43
C ALA A 600 -9.47 -3.45 16.89
N MET A 601 -8.59 -2.75 17.53
CA MET A 601 -8.79 -1.38 17.99
C MET A 601 -7.53 -0.58 17.74
N GLU A 602 -7.71 0.64 17.35
CA GLU A 602 -6.65 1.62 17.18
C GLU A 602 -6.71 2.66 18.30
N GLY A 603 -5.55 3.01 18.81
CA GLY A 603 -5.35 4.15 19.68
C GLY A 603 -4.91 5.37 18.88
N ARG A 604 -4.69 6.46 19.58
CA ARG A 604 -4.21 7.71 19.01
C ARG A 604 -2.70 7.80 19.06
N VAL A 605 -2.11 8.47 18.09
CA VAL A 605 -0.69 8.88 18.16
C VAL A 605 -0.55 9.97 19.22
N ASN A 606 0.37 9.80 20.13
CA ASN A 606 0.74 10.85 21.08
C ASN A 606 1.64 11.87 20.36
N PRO A 607 1.21 13.14 20.21
CA PRO A 607 1.95 14.12 19.41
C PRO A 607 3.34 14.47 19.97
N THR A 608 3.58 14.24 21.27
CA THR A 608 4.89 14.51 21.90
C THR A 608 5.88 13.35 21.73
N THR A 609 5.40 12.11 21.74
CA THR A 609 6.26 10.93 21.70
C THR A 609 6.20 10.21 20.35
N PHE A 610 5.31 10.60 19.47
CA PHE A 610 5.00 9.96 18.19
C PHE A 610 4.70 8.46 18.31
N ARG A 611 4.20 8.01 19.47
CA ARG A 611 3.87 6.61 19.74
C ARG A 611 2.37 6.41 19.84
N PHE A 612 1.91 5.28 19.34
CA PHE A 612 0.53 4.89 19.57
C PHE A 612 0.26 4.60 21.04
N THR A 613 -0.87 5.09 21.53
CA THR A 613 -1.27 4.87 22.92
C THR A 613 -2.74 4.44 22.99
N ALA A 614 -2.97 3.30 23.60
CA ALA A 614 -4.31 2.78 23.90
C ALA A 614 -4.85 3.23 25.27
N THR A 615 -4.07 3.97 26.04
CA THR A 615 -4.33 4.20 27.48
C THR A 615 -4.69 5.63 27.86
N MET A 616 -4.97 6.51 26.93
CA MET A 616 -5.50 7.82 27.27
C MET A 616 -6.91 7.71 27.85
N GLY A 617 -7.18 8.49 28.89
CA GLY A 617 -8.37 8.36 29.75
C GLY A 617 -9.74 8.54 29.10
N TYR A 618 -9.78 8.90 27.82
CA TYR A 618 -11.01 9.10 27.05
C TYR A 618 -11.32 7.89 26.17
N LYS A 619 -12.49 7.29 26.36
CA LYS A 619 -12.91 6.10 25.61
C LYS A 619 -13.27 6.42 24.15
N GLU A 620 -13.64 7.65 23.87
CA GLU A 620 -14.00 8.14 22.55
C GLU A 620 -12.85 8.17 21.55
N ILE A 621 -11.62 8.30 22.01
CA ILE A 621 -10.40 8.29 21.17
C ILE A 621 -9.94 6.88 20.80
N LEU A 622 -10.51 5.84 21.41
CA LEU A 622 -10.28 4.47 21.00
C LEU A 622 -11.28 4.10 19.92
N ASN A 623 -10.79 3.74 18.76
CA ASN A 623 -11.60 3.34 17.63
C ASN A 623 -11.55 1.84 17.43
N TYR A 624 -12.70 1.27 17.14
CA TYR A 624 -12.80 -0.04 16.52
C TYR A 624 -12.47 0.10 15.04
N LEU A 625 -11.70 -0.81 14.48
CA LEU A 625 -11.52 -0.94 13.04
C LEU A 625 -12.71 -1.71 12.47
N VAL A 626 -13.48 -1.06 11.61
CA VAL A 626 -14.68 -1.66 10.98
C VAL A 626 -14.22 -2.72 9.99
N SER A 627 -14.73 -3.95 10.12
CA SER A 627 -14.42 -4.98 9.13
C SER A 627 -14.90 -4.55 7.74
N PRO A 628 -14.08 -4.70 6.69
CA PRO A 628 -14.47 -4.34 5.31
C PRO A 628 -15.80 -4.97 4.88
N LYS A 629 -16.17 -6.10 5.43
CA LYS A 629 -17.46 -6.79 5.22
C LYS A 629 -18.70 -5.93 5.46
N PHE A 630 -18.59 -4.90 6.29
CA PHE A 630 -19.72 -4.10 6.72
C PHE A 630 -19.72 -2.69 6.15
N LEU A 631 -18.70 -2.30 5.37
CA LEU A 631 -18.57 -0.96 4.82
C LEU A 631 -19.78 -0.59 3.96
N ASN A 632 -20.23 -1.48 3.07
CA ASN A 632 -21.38 -1.23 2.19
C ASN A 632 -22.65 -0.83 2.96
N ARG A 633 -22.87 -1.43 4.12
CA ARG A 633 -24.03 -1.09 4.95
C ARG A 633 -24.04 0.39 5.33
N TYR A 634 -22.87 0.93 5.62
CA TYR A 634 -22.72 2.31 6.05
C TYR A 634 -22.71 3.26 4.87
N THR A 635 -21.93 2.97 3.85
CA THR A 635 -21.74 3.84 2.68
C THR A 635 -23.02 3.94 1.85
N GLU A 636 -23.66 2.82 1.49
CA GLU A 636 -24.93 2.82 0.74
C GLU A 636 -26.03 3.59 1.48
N SER A 637 -26.18 3.33 2.80
CA SER A 637 -27.18 4.02 3.60
C SER A 637 -26.90 5.51 3.74
N PHE A 638 -25.62 5.87 3.86
CA PHE A 638 -25.18 7.26 3.97
C PHE A 638 -25.40 8.00 2.64
N ALA A 639 -24.88 7.45 1.52
CA ALA A 639 -25.03 8.02 0.18
C ALA A 639 -26.49 8.29 -0.17
N GLN A 640 -27.39 7.32 0.06
CA GLN A 640 -28.83 7.49 -0.18
C GLN A 640 -29.45 8.65 0.62
N LYS A 641 -28.94 8.92 1.82
CA LYS A 641 -29.47 9.99 2.67
C LYS A 641 -28.85 11.35 2.33
N MET A 642 -27.58 11.36 1.92
CA MET A 642 -26.89 12.56 1.47
C MET A 642 -27.56 13.19 0.24
N GLN A 643 -28.20 12.42 -0.62
CA GLN A 643 -29.00 12.94 -1.74
C GLN A 643 -30.15 13.87 -1.31
N LYS A 644 -30.53 13.89 -0.02
CA LYS A 644 -31.59 14.74 0.54
C LYS A 644 -31.08 16.00 1.23
N ILE A 645 -29.78 16.17 1.28
CA ILE A 645 -29.09 17.30 1.90
C ILE A 645 -28.35 18.03 0.79
N ASP A 646 -28.73 19.30 0.57
CA ASP A 646 -28.14 20.08 -0.51
C ASP A 646 -26.86 20.77 -0.03
N VAL A 647 -25.75 20.02 -0.13
CA VAL A 647 -24.39 20.48 0.16
C VAL A 647 -23.46 20.01 -0.97
N THR A 648 -22.34 20.68 -1.16
CA THR A 648 -21.40 20.40 -2.25
C THR A 648 -20.91 18.97 -2.21
N GLY A 649 -20.40 18.50 -1.06
CA GLY A 649 -19.72 17.21 -1.02
C GLY A 649 -19.68 16.51 0.32
N ILE A 650 -18.94 15.39 0.29
CA ILE A 650 -18.68 14.51 1.42
C ILE A 650 -17.17 14.50 1.66
N SER A 651 -16.73 14.78 2.89
CA SER A 651 -15.34 14.62 3.29
C SER A 651 -15.12 13.25 3.93
N LEU A 652 -14.21 12.47 3.35
CA LEU A 652 -13.90 11.11 3.72
C LEU A 652 -12.70 11.09 4.68
N ARG A 653 -13.00 10.95 5.98
CA ARG A 653 -11.98 11.02 7.03
C ARG A 653 -10.98 9.86 6.99
N ASP A 654 -11.38 8.67 6.51
CA ASP A 654 -10.62 7.44 6.68
C ASP A 654 -10.68 6.45 5.49
N LEU A 655 -11.53 6.64 4.48
CA LEU A 655 -11.59 5.73 3.32
C LEU A 655 -10.44 5.91 2.33
N THR A 656 -9.81 7.06 2.34
CA THR A 656 -8.83 7.47 1.33
C THR A 656 -7.39 7.38 1.81
N ASP A 657 -7.15 7.08 3.08
CA ASP A 657 -5.80 7.01 3.65
C ASP A 657 -5.54 5.76 4.50
N GLU A 658 -6.57 4.98 4.81
CA GLU A 658 -6.44 3.80 5.64
C GLU A 658 -6.95 2.55 4.94
N LEU A 659 -6.23 1.46 5.14
CA LEU A 659 -6.59 0.17 4.58
C LEU A 659 -6.17 -0.94 5.54
N HIS A 660 -7.12 -1.77 5.97
CA HIS A 660 -6.83 -2.87 6.88
C HIS A 660 -7.61 -4.14 6.52
N SER A 661 -7.04 -5.27 6.85
CA SER A 661 -7.63 -6.60 6.67
C SER A 661 -8.66 -6.95 7.76
N ASP A 662 -9.28 -8.13 7.66
CA ASP A 662 -10.02 -8.78 8.76
C ASP A 662 -9.54 -10.22 8.93
N GLY A 663 -8.80 -10.49 10.00
CA GLY A 663 -8.21 -11.79 10.30
C GLY A 663 -9.19 -12.80 10.91
N LYS A 664 -10.51 -12.62 10.81
CA LYS A 664 -11.49 -13.59 11.30
C LYS A 664 -11.33 -14.91 10.56
N ARG A 665 -10.79 -15.95 11.21
CA ARG A 665 -10.40 -17.24 10.61
C ARG A 665 -11.46 -17.93 9.73
N THR A 666 -12.74 -17.73 10.02
CA THR A 666 -13.83 -18.37 9.26
C THR A 666 -14.25 -17.57 8.03
N GLU A 667 -13.83 -16.31 7.94
CA GLU A 667 -14.27 -15.34 6.95
C GLU A 667 -13.20 -14.26 6.81
N MET A 668 -11.96 -14.66 6.60
CA MET A 668 -10.83 -13.74 6.47
C MET A 668 -11.01 -12.85 5.23
N ILE A 669 -10.67 -11.58 5.37
CA ILE A 669 -10.53 -10.63 4.28
C ILE A 669 -9.08 -10.20 4.25
N SER A 670 -8.38 -10.45 3.17
CA SER A 670 -7.02 -9.93 2.97
C SER A 670 -7.05 -8.42 2.76
N ARG A 671 -5.89 -7.78 2.82
CA ARG A 671 -5.79 -6.35 2.56
C ARG A 671 -6.05 -6.02 1.08
N GLU A 672 -5.69 -6.92 0.18
CA GLU A 672 -6.03 -6.83 -1.24
C GLU A 672 -7.55 -6.83 -1.46
N GLN A 673 -8.23 -7.79 -0.85
CA GLN A 673 -9.69 -7.84 -0.88
C GLN A 673 -10.35 -6.63 -0.22
N ALA A 674 -9.72 -6.06 0.80
CA ALA A 674 -10.20 -4.86 1.45
C ALA A 674 -10.10 -3.63 0.53
N LEU A 675 -9.06 -3.57 -0.31
CA LEU A 675 -8.92 -2.52 -1.33
C LEU A 675 -10.07 -2.57 -2.32
N ASP A 676 -10.36 -3.73 -2.93
CA ASP A 676 -11.50 -3.90 -3.84
C ASP A 676 -12.82 -3.43 -3.22
N ILE A 677 -13.03 -3.76 -1.94
CA ILE A 677 -14.22 -3.35 -1.21
C ILE A 677 -14.24 -1.83 -1.02
N VAL A 678 -13.13 -1.22 -0.61
CA VAL A 678 -13.03 0.22 -0.39
C VAL A 678 -13.27 0.99 -1.69
N GLU A 679 -12.64 0.59 -2.80
CA GLU A 679 -12.85 1.21 -4.12
C GLU A 679 -14.31 1.10 -4.56
N ALA A 680 -14.95 -0.06 -4.36
CA ALA A 680 -16.37 -0.20 -4.64
C ALA A 680 -17.24 0.74 -3.78
N GLN A 681 -16.84 1.03 -2.54
CA GLN A 681 -17.57 1.97 -1.70
C GLN A 681 -17.30 3.43 -2.08
N LEU A 682 -16.10 3.77 -2.51
CA LEU A 682 -15.80 5.08 -3.09
C LEU A 682 -16.67 5.32 -4.32
N GLY A 683 -16.81 4.34 -5.21
CA GLY A 683 -17.72 4.42 -6.36
C GLY A 683 -19.18 4.62 -5.97
N VAL A 684 -19.67 3.97 -4.90
CA VAL A 684 -21.05 4.18 -4.38
C VAL A 684 -21.25 5.61 -3.88
N LEU A 685 -20.22 6.20 -3.24
CA LEU A 685 -20.27 7.56 -2.75
C LEU A 685 -20.22 8.59 -3.89
N ASP A 686 -19.37 8.37 -4.88
CA ASP A 686 -19.25 9.18 -6.09
C ASP A 686 -20.56 9.15 -6.91
N GLU A 687 -21.16 7.99 -7.13
CA GLU A 687 -22.47 7.84 -7.77
C GLU A 687 -23.63 8.55 -7.03
N SER A 688 -23.42 8.99 -5.80
CA SER A 688 -24.41 9.80 -5.06
C SER A 688 -24.62 11.19 -5.66
N GLY A 689 -23.72 11.63 -6.54
CA GLY A 689 -23.72 12.95 -7.17
C GLY A 689 -23.19 14.06 -6.25
N LYS A 690 -22.45 13.70 -5.20
CA LYS A 690 -21.73 14.60 -4.31
C LYS A 690 -20.25 14.56 -4.65
N GLN A 691 -19.58 15.71 -4.66
CA GLN A 691 -18.13 15.79 -4.75
C GLN A 691 -17.49 15.08 -3.54
N LEU A 692 -16.33 14.47 -3.73
CA LEU A 692 -15.62 13.79 -2.66
C LEU A 692 -14.32 14.53 -2.34
N MET A 693 -14.11 14.75 -1.04
CA MET A 693 -12.85 15.22 -0.47
C MET A 693 -12.20 14.08 0.30
N GLY A 694 -10.93 13.79 0.04
CA GLY A 694 -10.17 12.78 0.78
C GLY A 694 -9.31 13.41 1.86
N SER A 695 -9.08 12.69 2.97
CA SER A 695 -7.99 12.99 3.90
C SER A 695 -6.81 12.09 3.57
N GLY A 696 -5.60 12.67 3.46
CA GLY A 696 -4.36 11.96 3.18
C GLY A 696 -4.17 11.48 1.73
N GLY A 697 -5.19 10.91 1.09
CA GLY A 697 -5.24 10.58 -0.33
C GLY A 697 -4.24 9.54 -0.81
N ASN A 698 -4.47 8.25 -0.56
CA ASN A 698 -3.73 7.17 -1.21
C ASN A 698 -4.08 7.08 -2.70
N ALA A 699 -3.16 6.65 -3.54
CA ALA A 699 -3.31 6.63 -5.01
C ALA A 699 -4.56 5.89 -5.50
N TYR A 700 -5.00 4.83 -4.82
CA TYR A 700 -6.22 4.11 -5.17
C TYR A 700 -7.50 4.96 -5.11
N SER A 701 -7.48 6.09 -4.39
CA SER A 701 -8.64 6.95 -4.19
C SER A 701 -8.72 8.13 -5.18
N TRP A 702 -7.65 8.47 -5.87
CA TRP A 702 -7.52 9.73 -6.63
C TRP A 702 -8.58 9.91 -7.73
N ARG A 703 -8.96 8.84 -8.42
CA ARG A 703 -9.98 8.87 -9.46
C ARG A 703 -11.37 9.33 -9.01
N TYR A 704 -11.60 9.36 -7.69
CA TYR A 704 -12.87 9.72 -7.06
C TYR A 704 -12.87 11.11 -6.40
N LEU A 705 -11.69 11.75 -6.31
CA LEU A 705 -11.50 12.93 -5.46
C LEU A 705 -11.36 14.22 -6.27
N GLU A 706 -12.09 15.25 -5.88
CA GLU A 706 -11.89 16.62 -6.33
C GLU A 706 -10.88 17.38 -5.45
N ASP A 707 -10.87 17.07 -4.15
CA ASP A 707 -10.04 17.74 -3.16
C ASP A 707 -9.35 16.73 -2.22
N ILE A 708 -8.13 17.04 -1.81
CA ILE A 708 -7.40 16.30 -0.78
C ILE A 708 -6.95 17.26 0.32
N ILE A 709 -7.33 16.98 1.57
CA ILE A 709 -6.75 17.61 2.76
C ILE A 709 -5.76 16.68 3.44
N ASN A 710 -4.85 17.22 4.23
CA ASN A 710 -3.80 16.45 4.91
C ASN A 710 -2.96 15.60 3.93
N ALA A 711 -2.72 16.11 2.72
CA ALA A 711 -1.77 15.51 1.78
C ALA A 711 -0.38 15.38 2.44
N PRO A 712 0.43 14.38 2.08
CA PRO A 712 1.73 14.15 2.70
C PRO A 712 2.78 15.15 2.17
N THR A 713 2.83 16.36 2.72
CA THR A 713 3.85 17.36 2.39
C THR A 713 5.16 17.15 3.14
N GLU A 714 5.21 16.16 4.01
CA GLU A 714 6.38 15.77 4.80
C GLU A 714 6.85 14.36 4.47
N TYR A 715 8.05 14.01 4.92
CA TYR A 715 8.63 12.67 4.83
C TYR A 715 9.12 12.20 6.21
N SER A 716 9.29 10.87 6.36
CA SER A 716 9.92 10.32 7.57
C SER A 716 11.44 10.44 7.45
N ASP A 717 12.07 11.04 8.46
CA ASP A 717 13.52 11.26 8.52
C ASP A 717 14.26 9.96 8.90
N PHE A 718 14.17 8.95 8.01
CA PHE A 718 14.96 7.73 8.17
C PHE A 718 16.44 8.03 7.93
N PHE A 719 17.30 7.45 8.74
CA PHE A 719 18.73 7.71 8.65
C PHE A 719 19.34 7.41 7.26
N MET A 720 18.77 6.47 6.49
CA MET A 720 19.24 6.14 5.16
C MET A 720 18.84 7.20 4.11
N VAL A 721 17.78 7.95 4.33
CA VAL A 721 17.27 9.00 3.44
C VAL A 721 18.21 10.20 3.49
N ASP A 722 18.41 10.84 2.35
CA ASP A 722 19.27 12.03 2.22
C ASP A 722 18.46 13.31 2.07
N GLU A 723 17.30 13.24 1.42
CA GLU A 723 16.51 14.42 1.05
C GLU A 723 15.04 14.06 0.86
N GLY A 724 14.11 14.92 1.30
CA GLY A 724 12.70 14.88 0.93
C GLY A 724 12.45 15.60 -0.39
N ILE A 725 11.48 15.13 -1.16
CA ILE A 725 11.09 15.71 -2.45
C ILE A 725 9.56 15.74 -2.57
N PRO A 726 8.97 16.74 -3.24
CA PRO A 726 7.54 16.86 -3.44
C PRO A 726 7.03 15.96 -4.59
N PHE A 727 7.37 14.67 -4.54
CA PHE A 727 7.03 13.74 -5.62
C PHE A 727 5.51 13.53 -5.72
N TYR A 728 4.83 13.39 -4.58
CA TYR A 728 3.38 13.25 -4.51
C TYR A 728 2.68 14.46 -5.14
N GLU A 729 3.10 15.66 -4.76
CA GLU A 729 2.56 16.92 -5.23
C GLU A 729 2.81 17.07 -6.74
N MET A 730 4.01 16.72 -7.22
CA MET A 730 4.33 16.76 -8.64
C MET A 730 3.43 15.84 -9.48
N VAL A 731 2.97 14.74 -8.91
CA VAL A 731 2.07 13.81 -9.60
C VAL A 731 0.66 14.37 -9.69
N ILE A 732 0.09 14.89 -8.58
CA ILE A 732 -1.32 15.27 -8.52
C ILE A 732 -1.61 16.74 -8.88
N HIS A 733 -0.60 17.63 -8.81
CA HIS A 733 -0.78 19.06 -9.09
C HIS A 733 -1.29 19.28 -10.52
N GLY A 734 -2.36 20.08 -10.64
CA GLY A 734 -3.06 20.30 -11.91
C GLY A 734 -4.10 19.23 -12.26
N SER A 735 -4.32 18.24 -11.37
CA SER A 735 -5.36 17.22 -11.51
C SER A 735 -6.31 17.20 -10.31
N ILE A 736 -5.80 17.35 -9.09
CA ILE A 736 -6.58 17.36 -7.85
C ILE A 736 -6.14 18.59 -7.04
N ASN A 737 -7.08 19.33 -6.44
CA ASN A 737 -6.73 20.39 -5.50
C ASN A 737 -6.30 19.77 -4.16
N TYR A 738 -5.28 20.31 -3.51
CA TYR A 738 -4.79 19.73 -2.25
C TYR A 738 -4.23 20.76 -1.28
N SER A 739 -4.28 20.37 -0.01
CA SER A 739 -3.61 21.07 1.08
C SER A 739 -2.84 20.08 1.95
N GLY A 740 -1.74 20.53 2.53
CA GLY A 740 -1.04 19.79 3.58
C GLY A 740 -1.79 19.77 4.90
N LEU A 741 -1.11 19.41 5.98
CA LEU A 741 -1.65 19.46 7.33
C LEU A 741 -2.05 20.90 7.70
N ALA A 742 -3.06 21.03 8.56
CA ALA A 742 -3.51 22.34 9.02
C ALA A 742 -2.38 23.10 9.75
N LEU A 743 -2.07 24.29 9.29
CA LEU A 743 -0.94 25.11 9.72
C LEU A 743 -0.97 25.45 11.22
N ASN A 744 -2.14 25.56 11.80
CA ASN A 744 -2.33 25.84 13.22
C ASN A 744 -2.48 24.60 14.09
N SER A 745 -2.22 23.41 13.58
CA SER A 745 -2.26 22.16 14.34
C SER A 745 -0.89 21.68 14.83
N GLY A 746 0.22 22.25 14.32
CA GLY A 746 1.58 21.92 14.68
C GLY A 746 2.16 22.76 15.83
N ASP A 747 3.23 22.25 16.46
CA ASP A 747 3.90 22.93 17.60
C ASP A 747 4.88 24.03 17.16
N ASN A 748 5.30 24.06 15.88
CA ASN A 748 6.36 24.94 15.36
C ASN A 748 5.88 25.79 14.16
N TYR A 749 4.79 26.51 14.33
CA TYR A 749 4.29 27.38 13.28
C TYR A 749 5.21 28.59 13.04
N SER A 750 5.55 28.83 11.79
CA SER A 750 6.19 30.04 11.30
C SER A 750 5.48 30.48 10.03
N ARG A 751 4.87 31.68 10.05
CA ARG A 751 4.11 32.21 8.90
C ARG A 751 4.94 32.24 7.61
N LYS A 752 6.17 32.76 7.68
CA LYS A 752 7.07 32.83 6.52
C LYS A 752 7.39 31.45 5.96
N LYS A 753 7.77 30.52 6.84
CA LYS A 753 8.09 29.16 6.42
C LYS A 753 6.88 28.48 5.78
N ALA A 754 5.71 28.59 6.38
CA ALA A 754 4.48 28.04 5.84
C ALA A 754 4.13 28.59 4.45
N ILE A 755 4.33 29.91 4.22
CA ILE A 755 4.14 30.51 2.90
C ILE A 755 5.12 29.90 1.87
N LEU A 756 6.40 29.80 2.21
CA LEU A 756 7.41 29.28 1.28
C LEU A 756 7.18 27.81 0.96
N GLU A 757 6.82 27.00 1.97
CA GLU A 757 6.50 25.58 1.80
C GLU A 757 5.27 25.41 0.90
N CYS A 758 4.18 26.10 1.17
CA CYS A 758 3.00 26.06 0.29
C CYS A 758 3.33 26.46 -1.17
N VAL A 759 4.18 27.48 -1.35
CA VAL A 759 4.57 27.94 -2.69
C VAL A 759 5.46 26.92 -3.41
N GLU A 760 6.37 26.25 -2.69
CA GLU A 760 7.21 25.20 -3.26
C GLU A 760 6.42 23.95 -3.66
N GLU A 761 5.55 23.51 -2.75
CA GLU A 761 4.75 22.28 -2.91
C GLU A 761 3.54 22.48 -3.84
N GLY A 762 3.18 23.73 -4.16
CA GLY A 762 1.94 24.02 -4.88
C GLY A 762 0.70 23.72 -4.05
N SER A 763 0.86 23.56 -2.72
CA SER A 763 -0.22 23.21 -1.79
C SER A 763 -0.96 24.45 -1.32
N TYR A 764 -2.25 24.30 -0.96
CA TYR A 764 -3.07 25.43 -0.54
C TYR A 764 -3.11 25.54 0.99
N PRO A 765 -3.21 26.79 1.55
CA PRO A 765 -3.27 26.99 3.00
C PRO A 765 -4.45 26.28 3.64
N HIS A 766 -4.22 25.66 4.80
CA HIS A 766 -5.19 24.89 5.56
C HIS A 766 -5.16 25.27 7.04
N PHE A 767 -6.32 25.52 7.65
CA PHE A 767 -6.47 25.80 9.07
C PHE A 767 -7.64 25.03 9.70
N VAL A 768 -7.57 24.80 11.00
CA VAL A 768 -8.68 24.25 11.80
C VAL A 768 -9.27 25.36 12.66
N PHE A 769 -10.56 25.64 12.52
CA PHE A 769 -11.21 26.71 13.24
C PHE A 769 -12.33 26.24 14.16
N THR A 770 -12.41 26.87 15.33
CA THR A 770 -13.56 26.88 16.24
C THR A 770 -13.96 28.32 16.52
N TYR A 771 -15.27 28.58 16.56
CA TYR A 771 -15.80 29.89 16.94
C TYR A 771 -15.61 30.13 18.43
N LYS A 772 -15.84 29.11 19.27
CA LYS A 772 -15.54 29.15 20.69
C LYS A 772 -14.07 28.91 20.97
N GLU A 773 -13.63 29.43 22.11
CA GLU A 773 -12.26 29.17 22.58
C GLU A 773 -11.97 27.67 22.71
N ALA A 774 -10.77 27.24 22.32
CA ALA A 774 -10.32 25.85 22.38
C ALA A 774 -10.35 25.27 23.80
N THR A 775 -10.32 26.12 24.83
CA THR A 775 -10.45 25.73 26.24
C THR A 775 -11.72 24.97 26.56
N GLU A 776 -12.79 25.14 25.79
CA GLU A 776 -14.06 24.39 25.91
C GLU A 776 -13.87 22.90 25.60
N MET A 777 -12.82 22.51 24.85
CA MET A 777 -12.52 21.12 24.51
C MET A 777 -11.58 20.42 25.51
N LYS A 778 -11.12 21.12 26.55
CA LYS A 778 -10.11 20.60 27.50
C LYS A 778 -10.47 19.25 28.12
N TYR A 779 -11.75 18.97 28.34
CA TYR A 779 -12.24 17.74 28.96
C TYR A 779 -12.93 16.80 28.00
N THR A 780 -12.63 16.93 26.73
CA THR A 780 -13.16 16.07 25.66
C THR A 780 -12.06 15.21 25.04
N GLY A 781 -12.40 14.30 24.14
CA GLY A 781 -11.43 13.53 23.36
C GLY A 781 -10.64 14.35 22.34
N LEU A 782 -11.00 15.63 22.13
CA LEU A 782 -10.33 16.57 21.24
C LEU A 782 -9.49 17.61 22.00
N ASN A 783 -8.96 17.25 23.15
CA ASN A 783 -8.19 18.15 24.00
C ASN A 783 -6.82 18.57 23.43
N ASP A 784 -6.39 17.98 22.34
CA ASP A 784 -5.20 18.36 21.55
C ASP A 784 -5.49 19.46 20.50
N HIS A 785 -6.75 19.74 20.21
CA HIS A 785 -7.14 20.86 19.37
C HIS A 785 -7.11 22.18 20.16
N TYR A 786 -6.00 22.46 20.86
CA TYR A 786 -5.83 23.57 21.79
C TYR A 786 -5.56 24.90 21.07
N SER A 787 -5.30 24.89 19.76
CA SER A 787 -4.92 26.07 18.99
C SER A 787 -5.89 26.36 17.84
N THR A 788 -7.20 26.17 18.06
CA THR A 788 -8.19 26.25 16.99
C THR A 788 -9.13 27.47 17.06
N TRP A 789 -9.04 28.31 18.11
CA TRP A 789 -9.89 29.48 18.20
C TRP A 789 -9.62 30.46 17.07
N TYR A 790 -10.60 30.72 16.22
CA TYR A 790 -10.44 31.41 14.94
C TYR A 790 -9.93 32.86 15.09
N GLU A 791 -10.31 33.59 16.16
CA GLU A 791 -9.84 34.96 16.39
C GLU A 791 -8.31 35.05 16.52
N ASN A 792 -7.64 33.98 17.02
CA ASN A 792 -6.19 33.96 17.13
C ASN A 792 -5.49 33.79 15.78
N TRP A 793 -6.20 33.27 14.77
CA TRP A 793 -5.61 32.83 13.51
C TRP A 793 -6.14 33.58 12.28
N MET A 794 -7.14 34.46 12.43
CA MET A 794 -7.79 35.16 11.33
C MET A 794 -6.77 35.97 10.50
N GLU A 795 -5.88 36.72 11.20
CA GLU A 795 -4.81 37.51 10.55
C GLU A 795 -3.84 36.61 9.80
N ASP A 796 -3.36 35.53 10.45
CA ASP A 796 -2.45 34.56 9.82
C ASP A 796 -3.08 33.90 8.60
N ALA A 797 -4.32 33.43 8.71
CA ALA A 797 -5.02 32.77 7.61
C ALA A 797 -5.17 33.71 6.39
N THR A 798 -5.52 34.96 6.65
CA THR A 798 -5.68 35.97 5.61
C THR A 798 -4.35 36.34 4.96
N GLU A 799 -3.30 36.55 5.74
CA GLU A 799 -1.99 36.94 5.20
C GLU A 799 -1.32 35.78 4.46
N VAL A 800 -1.34 34.55 5.03
CA VAL A 800 -0.80 33.36 4.37
C VAL A 800 -1.52 33.11 3.06
N TRP A 801 -2.85 33.16 3.06
CA TRP A 801 -3.62 32.99 1.82
C TRP A 801 -3.26 34.05 0.78
N THR A 802 -3.17 35.32 1.17
CA THR A 802 -2.85 36.42 0.26
C THR A 802 -1.51 36.24 -0.41
N GLU A 803 -0.49 35.88 0.36
CA GLU A 803 0.88 35.66 -0.15
C GLU A 803 0.93 34.41 -1.04
N VAL A 804 0.41 33.28 -0.59
CA VAL A 804 0.39 32.04 -1.38
C VAL A 804 -0.44 32.22 -2.65
N ASN A 805 -1.61 32.90 -2.58
CA ASN A 805 -2.42 33.20 -3.74
C ASN A 805 -1.67 34.07 -4.77
N SER A 806 -0.88 35.03 -4.31
CA SER A 806 -0.10 35.87 -5.22
C SER A 806 0.91 35.07 -6.06
N ALA A 807 1.36 33.92 -5.56
CA ALA A 807 2.27 33.01 -6.25
C ALA A 807 1.51 31.96 -7.08
N LEU A 808 0.56 31.24 -6.47
CA LEU A 808 -0.02 30.03 -7.04
C LEU A 808 -1.24 30.27 -7.95
N LYS A 809 -1.87 31.44 -7.93
CA LYS A 809 -3.03 31.74 -8.79
C LYS A 809 -2.78 31.59 -10.30
N TYR A 810 -1.52 31.51 -10.71
CA TYR A 810 -1.11 31.34 -12.10
C TYR A 810 -0.92 29.90 -12.51
N VAL A 811 -1.00 28.95 -11.58
CA VAL A 811 -0.59 27.55 -11.79
C VAL A 811 -1.63 26.53 -11.30
N THR A 812 -2.81 26.96 -10.90
CA THR A 812 -3.85 26.09 -10.32
C THR A 812 -4.26 24.90 -11.20
N ASP A 813 -4.18 25.07 -12.53
CA ASP A 813 -4.53 24.10 -13.56
C ASP A 813 -3.31 23.59 -14.38
N ALA A 814 -2.10 23.92 -13.93
CA ALA A 814 -0.86 23.56 -14.61
C ALA A 814 -0.13 22.44 -13.85
N TYR A 815 0.51 21.52 -14.57
CA TYR A 815 1.35 20.51 -13.95
C TYR A 815 2.66 21.07 -13.42
N MET A 816 3.08 20.60 -12.26
CA MET A 816 4.45 20.81 -11.77
C MET A 816 5.37 19.86 -12.53
N VAL A 817 6.21 20.38 -13.43
CA VAL A 817 7.01 19.57 -14.36
C VAL A 817 8.47 19.44 -13.97
N ASN A 818 9.02 20.39 -13.21
CA ASN A 818 10.40 20.28 -12.75
C ASN A 818 10.62 21.04 -11.43
N ARG A 819 11.38 20.44 -10.52
CA ARG A 819 11.90 21.10 -9.32
C ARG A 819 13.40 20.88 -9.23
N THR A 820 14.14 21.96 -9.08
CA THR A 820 15.61 21.94 -8.95
C THR A 820 16.07 22.86 -7.83
N GLU A 821 17.27 22.64 -7.33
CA GLU A 821 17.96 23.50 -6.38
C GLU A 821 19.20 24.13 -7.05
N PRO A 822 19.03 25.24 -7.81
CA PRO A 822 20.11 25.86 -8.55
C PRO A 822 21.19 26.50 -7.66
N ALA A 823 20.90 26.76 -6.39
CA ALA A 823 21.87 27.18 -5.37
C ALA A 823 21.39 26.65 -4.00
N ASP A 824 22.29 26.49 -3.05
CA ASP A 824 22.03 26.01 -1.70
C ASP A 824 20.90 26.83 -1.05
N GLY A 825 19.80 26.13 -0.66
CA GLY A 825 18.60 26.71 -0.07
C GLY A 825 17.78 27.60 -1.03
N VAL A 826 18.01 27.53 -2.35
CA VAL A 826 17.18 28.20 -3.37
C VAL A 826 16.54 27.16 -4.27
N ILE A 827 15.23 27.09 -4.25
CA ILE A 827 14.44 26.17 -5.05
C ILE A 827 13.89 26.87 -6.29
N ARG A 828 13.85 26.15 -7.41
CA ARG A 828 13.17 26.57 -8.64
C ARG A 828 12.15 25.53 -9.04
N VAL A 829 10.88 25.93 -9.09
CA VAL A 829 9.77 25.10 -9.54
C VAL A 829 9.29 25.60 -10.90
N THR A 830 9.11 24.69 -11.85
CA THR A 830 8.66 25.00 -13.22
C THR A 830 7.34 24.29 -13.49
N TYR A 831 6.39 25.02 -14.09
CA TYR A 831 5.07 24.52 -14.42
C TYR A 831 4.88 24.37 -15.94
N SER A 832 3.95 23.50 -16.35
CA SER A 832 3.67 23.14 -17.75
C SER A 832 3.25 24.35 -18.61
N ASN A 833 2.62 25.36 -17.99
CA ASN A 833 2.22 26.61 -18.66
C ASN A 833 3.35 27.63 -18.79
N GLY A 834 4.59 27.27 -18.41
CA GLY A 834 5.78 28.10 -18.52
C GLY A 834 6.00 29.09 -17.36
N VAL A 835 5.18 29.04 -16.33
CA VAL A 835 5.43 29.77 -15.08
C VAL A 835 6.60 29.13 -14.35
N VAL A 836 7.50 29.97 -13.82
CA VAL A 836 8.64 29.55 -12.99
C VAL A 836 8.60 30.29 -11.67
N ILE A 837 8.70 29.57 -10.56
CA ILE A 837 8.74 30.14 -9.23
C ILE A 837 10.10 29.83 -8.60
N TYR A 838 10.79 30.86 -8.13
CA TYR A 838 12.01 30.73 -7.33
C TYR A 838 11.67 30.99 -5.88
N ILE A 839 12.19 30.17 -4.98
CA ILE A 839 11.98 30.26 -3.53
C ILE A 839 13.35 30.31 -2.87
N ASN A 840 13.60 31.32 -2.05
CA ASN A 840 14.82 31.45 -1.24
C ASN A 840 14.50 31.20 0.24
N TYR A 841 14.93 30.09 0.77
CA TYR A 841 14.80 29.74 2.18
C TYR A 841 15.87 30.36 3.08
N ASN A 842 16.93 30.97 2.46
CA ASN A 842 18.03 31.52 3.21
C ASN A 842 17.65 32.85 3.90
N GLY A 843 18.15 33.04 5.12
CA GLY A 843 18.04 34.33 5.84
C GLY A 843 18.83 35.49 5.22
N GLU A 844 19.45 35.28 4.05
CA GLU A 844 20.24 36.27 3.28
C GLU A 844 19.75 36.28 1.82
N PRO A 845 19.85 37.42 1.14
CA PRO A 845 19.54 37.53 -0.29
C PRO A 845 20.41 36.59 -1.14
N ALA A 846 19.80 35.95 -2.14
CA ALA A 846 20.48 35.06 -3.09
C ALA A 846 20.47 35.62 -4.51
N SER A 847 21.48 35.27 -5.34
CA SER A 847 21.51 35.59 -6.76
C SER A 847 21.67 34.31 -7.57
N VAL A 848 20.67 34.03 -8.39
CA VAL A 848 20.56 32.79 -9.18
C VAL A 848 19.99 33.11 -10.55
N ASP A 849 20.53 32.52 -11.61
CA ASP A 849 20.10 32.69 -13.02
C ASP A 849 20.02 34.17 -13.46
N GLY A 850 20.86 35.06 -12.84
CA GLY A 850 20.87 36.50 -13.08
C GLY A 850 19.75 37.30 -12.38
N LEU A 851 18.96 36.61 -11.53
CA LEU A 851 17.90 37.17 -10.69
C LEU A 851 18.42 37.45 -9.28
N SER A 852 17.85 38.46 -8.60
CA SER A 852 18.09 38.73 -7.18
C SER A 852 16.84 38.36 -6.39
N LEU A 853 17.00 37.49 -5.41
CA LEU A 853 15.95 37.03 -4.48
C LEU A 853 16.25 37.63 -3.11
N GLU A 854 15.25 38.22 -2.46
CA GLU A 854 15.37 38.65 -1.08
C GLU A 854 15.50 37.46 -0.12
N ALA A 855 15.89 37.74 1.12
CA ALA A 855 15.92 36.72 2.16
C ALA A 855 14.51 36.19 2.47
N GLU A 856 14.34 34.87 2.64
CA GLU A 856 13.08 34.22 2.97
C GLU A 856 11.92 34.73 2.10
N SER A 857 12.06 34.61 0.77
CA SER A 857 11.13 35.16 -0.21
C SER A 857 10.95 34.26 -1.42
N TYR A 858 9.98 34.58 -2.26
CA TYR A 858 9.77 33.93 -3.55
C TYR A 858 9.68 34.97 -4.68
N LEU A 859 9.87 34.50 -5.91
CA LEU A 859 9.75 35.30 -7.13
C LEU A 859 9.03 34.49 -8.20
N VAL A 860 7.93 35.02 -8.69
CA VAL A 860 7.13 34.40 -9.77
C VAL A 860 7.49 35.03 -11.11
N LEU A 861 7.87 34.22 -12.08
CA LEU A 861 8.09 34.60 -13.46
C LEU A 861 6.98 34.02 -14.33
N THR A 862 6.15 34.89 -14.92
CA THR A 862 5.16 34.51 -15.91
C THR A 862 5.70 34.70 -17.32
N ALA A 863 5.33 33.83 -18.27
CA ALA A 863 5.75 33.96 -19.66
C ALA A 863 5.30 35.31 -20.22
N GLY A 864 6.27 36.23 -20.42
CA GLY A 864 6.01 37.56 -20.99
C GLY A 864 6.43 38.74 -20.10
N LYS A 865 7.02 38.54 -18.95
CA LYS A 865 7.63 39.58 -18.12
C LYS A 865 9.14 39.37 -17.98
#